data_2d9089746a5cbecd0be654177d377f10
#
_entry.id   2d9089746a5cbecd0be654177d377f10
#
_cell.length_a   1.000
_cell.length_b   1.000
_cell.length_c   1.000
_cell.angle_alpha   90.00
_cell.angle_beta   90.00
_cell.angle_gamma   90.00
#
_symmetry.space_group_name_H-M   'P 1'
#
loop_
_entity.id
_entity.type
_entity.pdbx_description
1 polymer ?
#
loop_
_entity_poly.entity_id
_entity_poly.type
_entity_poly.pdbx_seq_one_letter_code
_entity_poly.pdbx_strand_id
1 'polypeptide(L)'
;MSHPGPPRFVATGDAVELAPRDPDPAATYEWRVVQAPVASTATVGDDPVETFVPDAHGTYVLGLSAPDGEHNLTIRAFDEDRAPESRTRTPGTSGGWSGSGFATTHRAGESDAETQGSAGLGVGDTAGDGAGRPRLTLSATVEDGHVVVRADPEPNPRSDETRADLDVEFLLDDRDDLKWRDVGTDGLALVVPLEAFPERARFHAVALGDHGYSVPAAIDITRRDSRGSDESTGSDGSTIEVTHPYHPPDWAEDAVIYEIYVRTFGDGEGGAFDEITDRLDYIAELGVDVIWLTPVLQNDHAPHGYNVTDFFAIAEDLGTREDYERFVEAAHDHDIDVLFDLVCNHSARTHPYFQAAVSNPDSKYRDWYEWRTETEPETYFDWEHIANFDFTHLPVRRHLLDAVEEWAPLVDGFRCDMAWAVPNGFWRELHDELKDRDHDFLLLDETIPYIADFQAGLFDEHFDSTTYAALRRVGRGDAPATDLLDAIDERGAAGFPEYAAFMLYAENHDETRYVVECGRPAAAAALGALFTLPGAPMVYAGQEFGQRGKRDDLAWEHAHEDMRRHVERLASARHERPALGADASLERLDVSVEREDVDADRVVAYRRATDDDAVTVVLNFGTETATVAVDAAISTDVLTGEDLATGASGAVVSVDSVAVFPADE
;
A
#
# COMPACT_ATOMS: atom_id res chain seq x y z
N MET A 1 3.43 -22.05 12.94
CA MET A 1 4.02 -23.17 12.14
C MET A 1 5.26 -22.67 11.42
N SER A 2 6.35 -23.43 11.46
CA SER A 2 7.64 -23.00 10.87
C SER A 2 7.70 -23.07 9.33
N HIS A 3 6.59 -23.34 8.63
CA HIS A 3 6.55 -23.42 7.17
C HIS A 3 6.97 -22.08 6.53
N PRO A 4 7.87 -22.06 5.52
CA PRO A 4 8.46 -20.83 4.97
C PRO A 4 7.52 -19.99 4.08
N GLY A 5 6.24 -20.27 4.11
CA GLY A 5 5.20 -19.52 3.41
C GLY A 5 4.87 -20.03 2.00
N PRO A 6 4.16 -19.23 1.18
CA PRO A 6 3.69 -19.63 -0.15
C PRO A 6 4.85 -19.80 -1.14
N PRO A 7 4.61 -20.50 -2.29
CA PRO A 7 5.62 -20.65 -3.34
C PRO A 7 6.04 -19.29 -3.91
N ARG A 8 7.19 -19.27 -4.60
CA ARG A 8 7.79 -18.05 -5.18
C ARG A 8 7.92 -18.17 -6.69
N PHE A 9 7.70 -17.04 -7.37
CA PHE A 9 8.05 -16.81 -8.76
C PHE A 9 9.19 -15.80 -8.81
N VAL A 10 10.27 -16.10 -9.50
CA VAL A 10 11.47 -15.27 -9.55
C VAL A 10 12.18 -15.42 -10.90
N ALA A 11 13.07 -14.51 -11.26
CA ALA A 11 13.98 -14.73 -12.36
C ALA A 11 15.29 -15.40 -11.89
N THR A 12 15.97 -16.06 -12.78
CA THR A 12 17.34 -16.59 -12.50
C THR A 12 18.26 -15.42 -12.16
N GLY A 13 19.03 -15.61 -11.09
CA GLY A 13 19.91 -14.57 -10.55
C GLY A 13 19.30 -13.66 -9.50
N ASP A 14 17.97 -13.67 -9.32
CA ASP A 14 17.32 -12.93 -8.25
C ASP A 14 17.48 -13.64 -6.90
N ALA A 15 17.64 -12.85 -5.85
CA ALA A 15 17.77 -13.34 -4.49
C ALA A 15 16.40 -13.61 -3.86
N VAL A 16 16.24 -14.77 -3.26
CA VAL A 16 15.06 -15.15 -2.47
C VAL A 16 15.47 -15.30 -1.02
N GLU A 17 14.87 -14.52 -0.15
CA GLU A 17 15.03 -14.73 1.29
C GLU A 17 14.31 -16.02 1.72
N LEU A 18 15.01 -16.85 2.47
CA LEU A 18 14.52 -18.06 3.11
C LEU A 18 14.54 -17.84 4.63
N ALA A 19 13.38 -17.89 5.25
CA ALA A 19 13.26 -17.76 6.70
C ALA A 19 12.19 -18.72 7.22
N PRO A 20 12.37 -19.35 8.40
CA PRO A 20 11.27 -20.02 9.08
C PRO A 20 10.26 -18.99 9.54
N ARG A 21 8.97 -19.28 9.42
CA ARG A 21 7.91 -18.47 10.00
C ARG A 21 7.67 -18.83 11.45
N ASP A 22 7.11 -17.90 12.24
CA ASP A 22 6.86 -18.05 13.67
C ASP A 22 8.11 -18.66 14.37
N PRO A 23 9.29 -18.01 14.21
CA PRO A 23 10.55 -18.62 14.61
C PRO A 23 10.69 -18.71 16.12
N ASP A 24 11.10 -19.91 16.61
CA ASP A 24 11.65 -20.05 17.97
C ASP A 24 13.16 -19.77 17.91
N PRO A 25 13.66 -18.65 18.49
CA PRO A 25 15.08 -18.34 18.45
C PRO A 25 16.00 -19.37 19.15
N ALA A 26 15.44 -20.26 19.95
CA ALA A 26 16.18 -21.32 20.62
C ALA A 26 16.24 -22.64 19.80
N ALA A 27 15.46 -22.72 18.73
CA ALA A 27 15.39 -23.90 17.89
C ALA A 27 16.46 -23.92 16.80
N THR A 28 16.61 -25.08 16.15
CA THR A 28 17.51 -25.26 15.03
C THR A 28 16.70 -25.41 13.75
N TYR A 29 17.12 -24.72 12.72
CA TYR A 29 16.54 -24.73 11.38
C TYR A 29 17.64 -25.10 10.37
N GLU A 30 17.33 -26.03 9.45
CA GLU A 30 18.29 -26.48 8.45
C GLU A 30 17.62 -26.48 7.07
N TRP A 31 18.22 -25.75 6.13
CA TRP A 31 17.80 -25.69 4.74
C TRP A 31 18.52 -26.72 3.88
N ARG A 32 17.85 -27.24 2.85
CA ARG A 32 18.46 -28.10 1.82
C ARG A 32 17.76 -27.96 0.48
N VAL A 33 18.47 -28.18 -0.60
CA VAL A 33 17.88 -28.32 -1.93
C VAL A 33 17.35 -29.76 -2.06
N VAL A 34 16.03 -29.91 -2.17
CA VAL A 34 15.35 -31.20 -2.35
C VAL A 34 15.26 -31.55 -3.82
N GLN A 35 14.95 -30.56 -4.67
CA GLN A 35 14.89 -30.71 -6.12
C GLN A 35 15.41 -29.43 -6.78
N ALA A 36 16.11 -29.59 -7.90
CA ALA A 36 16.58 -28.50 -8.73
C ALA A 36 16.55 -28.89 -10.22
N PRO A 37 16.53 -27.92 -11.14
CA PRO A 37 16.73 -28.17 -12.57
C PRO A 37 18.08 -28.90 -12.83
N VAL A 38 18.10 -29.72 -13.87
CA VAL A 38 19.30 -30.53 -14.19
C VAL A 38 20.57 -29.67 -14.43
N ALA A 39 20.39 -28.46 -14.95
CA ALA A 39 21.49 -27.54 -15.23
C ALA A 39 21.95 -26.75 -13.99
N SER A 40 21.22 -26.82 -12.88
CA SER A 40 21.51 -26.03 -11.68
C SER A 40 22.64 -26.59 -10.87
N THR A 41 23.42 -25.70 -10.29
CA THR A 41 24.47 -25.94 -9.27
C THR A 41 24.19 -25.17 -7.99
N ALA A 42 23.02 -24.49 -7.89
CA ALA A 42 22.65 -23.67 -6.75
C ALA A 42 22.63 -24.48 -5.44
N THR A 43 23.09 -23.86 -4.39
CA THR A 43 23.16 -24.43 -3.03
C THR A 43 22.52 -23.46 -2.06
N VAL A 44 22.16 -23.94 -0.90
CA VAL A 44 21.71 -23.14 0.25
C VAL A 44 22.74 -23.25 1.37
N GLY A 45 22.87 -22.22 2.20
CA GLY A 45 23.76 -22.21 3.36
C GLY A 45 23.20 -22.92 4.59
N ASP A 46 23.88 -22.77 5.72
CA ASP A 46 23.58 -23.46 6.98
C ASP A 46 22.90 -22.55 8.02
N ASP A 47 22.69 -21.25 7.71
CA ASP A 47 22.05 -20.31 8.64
C ASP A 47 20.51 -20.45 8.63
N PRO A 48 19.84 -20.15 9.74
CA PRO A 48 18.37 -20.22 9.81
C PRO A 48 17.66 -19.30 8.82
N VAL A 49 18.20 -18.10 8.58
CA VAL A 49 17.75 -17.17 7.55
C VAL A 49 18.82 -17.11 6.47
N GLU A 50 18.46 -17.45 5.25
CA GLU A 50 19.37 -17.61 4.13
C GLU A 50 18.92 -16.84 2.90
N THR A 51 19.84 -16.60 1.99
CA THR A 51 19.55 -16.09 0.66
C THR A 51 19.77 -17.17 -0.37
N PHE A 52 18.73 -17.55 -1.09
CA PHE A 52 18.82 -18.50 -2.20
C PHE A 52 18.79 -17.76 -3.52
N VAL A 53 19.67 -18.12 -4.45
CA VAL A 53 19.73 -17.55 -5.79
C VAL A 53 19.61 -18.68 -6.81
N PRO A 54 18.48 -18.81 -7.54
CA PRO A 54 18.36 -19.81 -8.61
C PRO A 54 19.27 -19.45 -9.78
N ASP A 55 20.06 -20.44 -10.24
CA ASP A 55 21.07 -20.29 -11.30
C ASP A 55 20.63 -20.89 -12.65
N ALA A 56 19.44 -21.49 -12.71
CA ALA A 56 18.88 -22.10 -13.91
C ALA A 56 17.36 -21.99 -13.93
N HIS A 57 16.80 -21.80 -15.12
CA HIS A 57 15.35 -21.84 -15.36
C HIS A 57 14.75 -23.19 -14.94
N GLY A 58 13.62 -23.14 -14.26
CA GLY A 58 12.86 -24.33 -13.85
C GLY A 58 12.35 -24.25 -12.41
N THR A 59 11.94 -25.39 -11.89
CA THR A 59 11.37 -25.48 -10.55
C THR A 59 12.39 -26.03 -9.57
N TYR A 60 12.58 -25.30 -8.48
CA TYR A 60 13.31 -25.73 -7.30
C TYR A 60 12.33 -26.10 -6.19
N VAL A 61 12.68 -27.08 -5.39
CA VAL A 61 12.02 -27.38 -4.11
C VAL A 61 13.08 -27.33 -3.04
N LEU A 62 12.94 -26.42 -2.11
CA LEU A 62 13.79 -26.29 -0.93
C LEU A 62 13.10 -26.93 0.26
N GLY A 63 13.82 -27.68 1.06
CA GLY A 63 13.32 -28.29 2.28
C GLY A 63 13.82 -27.54 3.50
N LEU A 64 12.92 -27.21 4.42
CA LEU A 64 13.24 -26.72 5.75
C LEU A 64 12.99 -27.81 6.78
N SER A 65 14.02 -28.19 7.53
CA SER A 65 13.88 -29.01 8.73
C SER A 65 13.71 -28.07 9.93
N ALA A 66 12.56 -28.18 10.60
CA ALA A 66 12.15 -27.32 11.70
C ALA A 66 11.67 -28.15 12.90
N PRO A 67 11.48 -27.58 14.11
CA PRO A 67 11.03 -28.33 15.29
C PRO A 67 9.70 -29.04 15.13
N ASP A 68 8.81 -28.50 14.29
CA ASP A 68 7.48 -29.05 14.01
C ASP A 68 7.44 -30.00 12.80
N GLY A 69 8.56 -30.18 12.11
CA GLY A 69 8.69 -31.15 11.00
C GLY A 69 9.47 -30.67 9.80
N GLU A 70 9.25 -31.36 8.70
CA GLU A 70 9.84 -31.06 7.39
C GLU A 70 8.85 -30.29 6.55
N HIS A 71 9.25 -29.13 6.02
CA HIS A 71 8.46 -28.29 5.15
C HIS A 71 9.14 -28.09 3.80
N ASN A 72 8.36 -27.86 2.77
CA ASN A 72 8.87 -27.55 1.44
C ASN A 72 8.52 -26.12 1.04
N LEU A 73 9.37 -25.52 0.23
CA LEU A 73 9.12 -24.26 -0.46
C LEU A 73 9.41 -24.45 -1.95
N THR A 74 8.40 -24.33 -2.77
CA THR A 74 8.54 -24.35 -4.23
C THR A 74 8.93 -22.97 -4.75
N ILE A 75 9.99 -22.94 -5.58
CA ILE A 75 10.44 -21.71 -6.27
C ILE A 75 10.44 -22.01 -7.76
N ARG A 76 9.65 -21.23 -8.52
CA ARG A 76 9.65 -21.24 -9.96
C ARG A 76 10.55 -20.13 -10.48
N ALA A 77 11.69 -20.51 -11.09
CA ALA A 77 12.64 -19.59 -11.68
C ALA A 77 12.42 -19.48 -13.19
N PHE A 78 12.28 -18.28 -13.70
CA PHE A 78 12.22 -17.93 -15.12
C PHE A 78 13.59 -17.55 -15.64
N ASP A 79 13.78 -17.52 -16.95
CA ASP A 79 15.01 -17.00 -17.56
C ASP A 79 15.21 -15.52 -17.19
N GLU A 80 16.45 -15.07 -17.15
CA GLU A 80 16.81 -13.70 -16.74
C GLU A 80 16.15 -12.61 -17.62
N ASP A 81 15.91 -12.90 -18.91
CA ASP A 81 15.23 -12.04 -19.86
C ASP A 81 13.71 -11.93 -19.63
N ARG A 82 13.15 -12.77 -18.77
CA ARG A 82 11.77 -12.72 -18.28
C ARG A 82 11.64 -12.01 -16.94
N ALA A 83 12.70 -11.45 -16.39
CA ALA A 83 12.59 -10.59 -15.22
C ALA A 83 11.91 -9.27 -15.60
N PRO A 84 11.03 -8.72 -14.75
CA PRO A 84 10.55 -7.35 -14.93
C PRO A 84 11.72 -6.38 -15.08
N GLU A 85 11.61 -5.38 -15.96
CA GLU A 85 12.73 -4.49 -16.33
C GLU A 85 13.34 -3.70 -15.17
N SER A 86 12.62 -3.56 -14.07
CA SER A 86 13.12 -2.92 -12.86
C SER A 86 13.14 -3.91 -11.70
N ARG A 87 14.30 -4.11 -11.12
CA ARG A 87 14.52 -5.01 -9.99
C ARG A 87 14.78 -4.20 -8.75
N THR A 88 13.88 -4.22 -7.78
CA THR A 88 14.22 -3.87 -6.41
C THR A 88 15.29 -4.84 -5.93
N ARG A 89 16.50 -4.34 -5.73
CA ARG A 89 17.47 -5.08 -4.92
C ARG A 89 16.93 -5.14 -3.50
N THR A 90 16.60 -6.33 -3.04
CA THR A 90 16.28 -6.59 -1.64
C THR A 90 17.34 -5.91 -0.77
N PRO A 91 16.98 -5.01 0.15
CA PRO A 91 17.94 -4.49 1.13
C PRO A 91 18.32 -5.66 2.05
N GLY A 92 19.57 -6.06 2.05
CA GLY A 92 20.02 -7.19 2.89
C GLY A 92 21.30 -7.86 2.45
N THR A 93 21.85 -7.53 1.29
CA THR A 93 23.22 -7.89 0.97
C THR A 93 24.09 -6.64 1.10
N SER A 94 25.13 -6.71 1.94
CA SER A 94 26.16 -5.71 2.19
C SER A 94 26.90 -5.27 0.91
N GLY A 95 26.21 -4.58 0.05
CA GLY A 95 26.69 -3.96 -1.18
C GLY A 95 26.00 -2.64 -1.30
N GLY A 96 26.70 -1.57 -0.87
CA GLY A 96 26.18 -0.23 -0.78
C GLY A 96 25.34 0.16 -1.98
N TRP A 97 24.25 0.83 -1.71
CA TRP A 97 23.47 1.56 -2.67
C TRP A 97 24.36 2.57 -3.41
N SER A 98 24.98 2.15 -4.48
CA SER A 98 25.61 3.06 -5.46
C SER A 98 24.53 3.46 -6.45
N GLY A 99 23.52 4.17 -5.95
CA GLY A 99 22.52 4.81 -6.79
C GLY A 99 23.17 5.90 -7.60
N SER A 100 23.48 5.64 -8.85
CA SER A 100 23.74 6.67 -9.84
C SER A 100 22.44 7.42 -10.16
N GLY A 101 21.97 8.23 -9.20
CA GLY A 101 20.76 9.03 -9.34
C GLY A 101 20.61 10.10 -8.26
N PHE A 102 21.24 9.94 -7.11
CA PHE A 102 21.19 10.92 -6.03
C PHE A 102 22.54 11.61 -5.83
N ALA A 103 23.01 12.36 -6.83
CA ALA A 103 24.15 13.26 -6.66
C ALA A 103 23.65 14.65 -6.25
N THR A 104 23.38 14.84 -4.96
CA THR A 104 23.34 16.19 -4.38
C THR A 104 24.75 16.62 -4.03
N THR A 105 25.27 17.58 -4.78
CA THR A 105 26.47 18.31 -4.40
C THR A 105 26.19 19.14 -3.15
N HIS A 106 26.48 18.64 -1.98
CA HIS A 106 26.49 19.42 -0.76
C HIS A 106 27.80 20.21 -0.66
N ARG A 107 27.67 21.53 -0.74
CA ARG A 107 28.69 22.48 -0.28
C ARG A 107 28.45 22.71 1.21
N ALA A 108 29.43 22.35 2.03
CA ALA A 108 29.37 22.52 3.48
C ALA A 108 29.16 24.01 3.87
N GLY A 109 28.21 24.24 4.76
CA GLY A 109 27.96 25.56 5.39
C GLY A 109 26.83 25.44 6.41
N GLU A 110 27.23 25.27 7.64
CA GLU A 110 26.59 25.56 8.95
C GLU A 110 25.06 25.59 9.12
N SER A 111 24.64 24.76 10.11
CA SER A 111 23.48 24.91 11.03
C SER A 111 22.09 25.08 10.42
N ASP A 112 21.34 23.99 10.45
CA ASP A 112 20.02 23.83 11.06
C ASP A 112 19.47 22.46 10.69
N ALA A 113 19.34 21.57 11.69
CA ALA A 113 18.92 20.19 11.54
C ALA A 113 17.38 20.03 11.46
N GLU A 114 16.68 20.94 10.80
CA GLU A 114 15.21 20.97 10.71
C GLU A 114 14.63 21.05 9.30
N THR A 115 15.44 20.86 8.25
CA THR A 115 14.91 20.91 6.87
C THR A 115 15.54 19.85 5.99
N GLN A 116 15.14 18.58 6.18
CA GLN A 116 15.25 17.57 5.12
C GLN A 116 13.84 17.07 4.73
N GLY A 117 13.03 18.02 4.27
CA GLY A 117 11.88 17.71 3.46
C GLY A 117 12.35 17.47 2.03
N SER A 118 11.87 16.42 1.43
CA SER A 118 11.90 16.05 0.01
C SER A 118 13.11 16.57 -0.76
N ALA A 119 14.16 15.76 -0.91
CA ALA A 119 15.03 15.85 -2.05
C ALA A 119 14.14 15.73 -3.29
N GLY A 120 13.97 16.83 -4.04
CA GLY A 120 13.15 16.84 -5.23
C GLY A 120 13.53 15.67 -6.13
N LEU A 121 12.64 14.71 -6.28
CA LEU A 121 12.75 13.64 -7.24
C LEU A 121 12.85 14.33 -8.60
N GLY A 122 14.05 14.29 -9.20
CA GLY A 122 14.24 14.75 -10.56
C GLY A 122 13.29 13.97 -11.46
N VAL A 123 12.39 14.66 -12.12
CA VAL A 123 11.44 14.09 -13.07
C VAL A 123 12.21 13.60 -14.28
N GLY A 124 12.69 12.38 -14.20
CA GLY A 124 13.25 11.63 -15.30
C GLY A 124 12.93 10.18 -15.03
N ASP A 125 12.03 9.59 -15.78
CA ASP A 125 11.54 8.23 -15.66
C ASP A 125 10.92 7.90 -14.29
N THR A 126 9.64 8.20 -14.13
CA THR A 126 8.80 7.79 -13.01
C THR A 126 8.22 6.39 -13.21
N ALA A 127 8.71 5.61 -14.17
CA ALA A 127 8.34 4.21 -14.29
C ALA A 127 8.78 3.48 -13.01
N GLY A 128 7.80 3.06 -12.21
CA GLY A 128 8.02 2.23 -11.03
C GLY A 128 8.70 0.90 -11.40
N ASP A 129 9.17 0.18 -10.39
CA ASP A 129 9.72 -1.15 -10.58
C ASP A 129 8.69 -2.06 -11.26
N GLY A 130 9.08 -2.73 -12.34
CA GLY A 130 8.22 -3.66 -13.09
C GLY A 130 7.48 -3.06 -14.27
N ALA A 131 7.84 -1.86 -14.72
CA ALA A 131 7.25 -1.25 -15.91
C ALA A 131 7.29 -2.21 -17.11
N GLY A 132 6.15 -2.32 -17.81
CA GLY A 132 6.02 -3.20 -18.98
C GLY A 132 5.53 -4.61 -18.70
N ARG A 133 5.54 -5.09 -17.46
CA ARG A 133 5.07 -6.44 -17.08
C ARG A 133 3.54 -6.57 -17.28
N PRO A 134 3.03 -7.77 -17.66
CA PRO A 134 1.59 -8.00 -17.74
C PRO A 134 0.92 -7.98 -16.37
N ARG A 135 -0.40 -7.98 -16.36
CA ARG A 135 -1.25 -8.06 -15.16
C ARG A 135 -2.04 -9.37 -15.16
N LEU A 136 -2.52 -9.80 -14.00
CA LEU A 136 -3.24 -11.06 -13.86
C LEU A 136 -4.30 -10.97 -12.76
N THR A 137 -5.50 -11.46 -13.09
CA THR A 137 -6.55 -11.76 -12.11
C THR A 137 -6.90 -13.24 -12.15
N LEU A 138 -7.39 -13.76 -11.01
CA LEU A 138 -7.84 -15.14 -10.86
C LEU A 138 -9.32 -15.16 -10.46
N SER A 139 -10.05 -16.15 -10.96
CA SER A 139 -11.41 -16.45 -10.53
C SER A 139 -11.62 -17.95 -10.38
N ALA A 140 -12.63 -18.37 -9.62
CA ALA A 140 -12.95 -19.78 -9.49
C ALA A 140 -14.47 -20.02 -9.48
N THR A 141 -14.86 -21.13 -10.11
CA THR A 141 -16.27 -21.57 -10.20
C THR A 141 -16.36 -23.09 -10.07
N VAL A 142 -17.56 -23.61 -9.79
CA VAL A 142 -17.84 -25.06 -9.90
C VAL A 142 -18.60 -25.32 -11.20
N GLU A 143 -18.02 -26.15 -12.07
CA GLU A 143 -18.60 -26.51 -13.38
C GLU A 143 -18.51 -28.01 -13.59
N ASP A 144 -19.61 -28.65 -13.94
CA ASP A 144 -19.69 -30.09 -14.24
C ASP A 144 -18.97 -30.99 -13.20
N GLY A 145 -19.12 -30.69 -11.90
CA GLY A 145 -18.50 -31.42 -10.80
C GLY A 145 -16.99 -31.22 -10.64
N HIS A 146 -16.45 -30.11 -11.16
CA HIS A 146 -15.08 -29.71 -11.03
C HIS A 146 -14.98 -28.28 -10.45
N VAL A 147 -13.99 -28.02 -9.63
CA VAL A 147 -13.52 -26.67 -9.33
C VAL A 147 -12.65 -26.24 -10.49
N VAL A 148 -12.98 -25.11 -11.09
CA VAL A 148 -12.26 -24.51 -12.22
C VAL A 148 -11.71 -23.16 -11.81
N VAL A 149 -10.39 -23.07 -11.73
CA VAL A 149 -9.66 -21.81 -11.47
C VAL A 149 -9.24 -21.23 -12.81
N ARG A 150 -9.68 -20.02 -13.12
CA ARG A 150 -9.36 -19.32 -14.37
C ARG A 150 -8.45 -18.17 -14.14
N ALA A 151 -7.45 -18.06 -15.01
CA ALA A 151 -6.58 -16.90 -15.11
C ALA A 151 -7.06 -15.97 -16.23
N ASP A 152 -7.09 -14.68 -15.93
CA ASP A 152 -7.37 -13.61 -16.87
C ASP A 152 -6.14 -12.70 -17.00
N PRO A 153 -5.20 -13.05 -17.91
CA PRO A 153 -4.00 -12.25 -18.14
C PRO A 153 -4.31 -11.05 -19.04
N GLU A 154 -3.75 -9.90 -18.68
CA GLU A 154 -3.84 -8.67 -19.44
C GLU A 154 -2.44 -8.15 -19.80
N PRO A 155 -2.24 -7.67 -21.05
CA PRO A 155 -0.99 -7.04 -21.43
C PRO A 155 -0.80 -5.73 -20.66
N ASN A 156 0.45 -5.31 -20.51
CA ASN A 156 0.73 -3.98 -19.98
C ASN A 156 0.14 -2.90 -20.90
N PRO A 157 -0.48 -1.82 -20.37
CA PRO A 157 -1.06 -0.75 -21.20
C PRO A 157 -0.06 -0.08 -22.15
N ARG A 158 1.25 -0.17 -21.87
CA ARG A 158 2.33 0.38 -22.70
C ARG A 158 2.98 -0.65 -23.62
N SER A 159 2.59 -1.93 -23.54
CA SER A 159 3.12 -3.00 -24.40
C SER A 159 2.36 -3.09 -25.71
N ASP A 160 3.05 -3.56 -26.76
CA ASP A 160 2.44 -3.94 -28.02
C ASP A 160 1.84 -5.38 -27.99
N GLU A 161 1.99 -6.09 -26.86
CA GLU A 161 1.45 -7.44 -26.69
C GLU A 161 -0.08 -7.43 -26.65
N THR A 162 -0.65 -8.54 -27.03
CA THR A 162 -2.08 -8.83 -26.88
C THR A 162 -2.27 -9.96 -25.87
N ARG A 163 -3.47 -10.14 -25.37
CA ARG A 163 -3.81 -11.27 -24.49
C ARG A 163 -3.40 -12.64 -25.06
N ALA A 164 -3.39 -12.79 -26.38
CA ALA A 164 -3.03 -14.04 -27.05
C ALA A 164 -1.51 -14.33 -27.03
N ASP A 165 -0.71 -13.32 -26.74
CA ASP A 165 0.76 -13.43 -26.64
C ASP A 165 1.20 -13.79 -25.22
N LEU A 166 0.27 -13.78 -24.23
CA LEU A 166 0.55 -14.07 -22.84
C LEU A 166 0.34 -15.55 -22.50
N ASP A 167 1.30 -16.14 -21.80
CA ASP A 167 1.18 -17.45 -21.17
C ASP A 167 0.87 -17.29 -19.66
N VAL A 168 0.36 -18.39 -19.03
CA VAL A 168 0.14 -18.41 -17.57
C VAL A 168 0.79 -19.63 -16.96
N GLU A 169 1.51 -19.42 -15.86
CA GLU A 169 2.01 -20.51 -15.04
C GLU A 169 1.35 -20.51 -13.66
N PHE A 170 0.94 -21.70 -13.21
CA PHE A 170 0.32 -21.91 -11.91
C PHE A 170 1.24 -22.67 -10.98
N LEU A 171 1.14 -22.40 -9.68
CA LEU A 171 1.70 -23.21 -8.61
C LEU A 171 0.62 -23.58 -7.60
N LEU A 172 0.74 -24.78 -7.02
CA LEU A 172 -0.03 -25.19 -5.84
C LEU A 172 0.71 -24.74 -4.60
N ASP A 173 -0.02 -24.35 -3.57
CA ASP A 173 0.59 -24.05 -2.28
C ASP A 173 1.18 -25.34 -1.65
N ASP A 174 2.42 -25.26 -1.18
CA ASP A 174 3.10 -26.41 -0.59
C ASP A 174 2.49 -26.85 0.75
N ARG A 175 1.71 -25.95 1.38
CA ARG A 175 1.00 -26.18 2.65
C ARG A 175 -0.26 -27.04 2.49
N ASP A 176 -0.77 -27.16 1.25
CA ASP A 176 -2.02 -27.86 0.95
C ASP A 176 -1.82 -29.35 0.67
N ASP A 177 -2.89 -30.13 0.88
CA ASP A 177 -2.92 -31.54 0.55
C ASP A 177 -3.10 -31.84 -0.94
N LEU A 178 -3.44 -30.83 -1.76
CA LEU A 178 -3.65 -30.98 -3.21
C LEU A 178 -2.32 -31.30 -3.93
N LYS A 179 -2.35 -32.23 -4.87
CA LYS A 179 -1.15 -32.62 -5.64
C LYS A 179 -1.38 -32.47 -7.13
N TRP A 180 -0.34 -32.14 -7.89
CA TRP A 180 -0.39 -31.97 -9.34
C TRP A 180 -1.00 -33.14 -10.12
N ARG A 181 -0.93 -34.35 -9.63
CA ARG A 181 -1.56 -35.53 -10.26
C ARG A 181 -3.10 -35.48 -10.22
N ASP A 182 -3.67 -34.69 -9.34
CA ASP A 182 -5.12 -34.53 -9.12
C ASP A 182 -5.68 -33.28 -9.85
N VAL A 183 -4.82 -32.56 -10.54
CA VAL A 183 -5.10 -31.29 -11.25
C VAL A 183 -4.92 -31.46 -12.74
N GLY A 184 -5.94 -31.09 -13.50
CA GLY A 184 -5.86 -30.93 -14.96
C GLY A 184 -5.62 -29.48 -15.36
N THR A 185 -5.09 -29.27 -16.56
CA THR A 185 -4.93 -27.94 -17.18
C THR A 185 -5.74 -27.86 -18.45
N ASP A 186 -6.46 -26.76 -18.65
CA ASP A 186 -7.20 -26.47 -19.88
C ASP A 186 -6.95 -25.00 -20.29
N GLY A 187 -5.96 -24.77 -21.15
CA GLY A 187 -5.55 -23.43 -21.55
C GLY A 187 -5.14 -22.57 -20.34
N LEU A 188 -5.89 -21.49 -20.09
CA LEU A 188 -5.67 -20.56 -18.96
C LEU A 188 -6.42 -20.99 -17.68
N ALA A 189 -6.76 -22.28 -17.54
CA ALA A 189 -7.49 -22.76 -16.38
C ALA A 189 -6.87 -24.01 -15.75
N LEU A 190 -6.99 -24.13 -14.43
CA LEU A 190 -6.82 -25.36 -13.69
C LEU A 190 -8.18 -26.00 -13.40
N VAL A 191 -8.24 -27.32 -13.51
CA VAL A 191 -9.47 -28.10 -13.31
C VAL A 191 -9.19 -29.18 -12.28
N VAL A 192 -9.93 -29.18 -11.17
CA VAL A 192 -9.81 -30.18 -10.10
C VAL A 192 -11.15 -30.86 -9.88
N PRO A 193 -11.24 -32.19 -9.99
CA PRO A 193 -12.49 -32.90 -9.66
C PRO A 193 -12.92 -32.57 -8.22
N LEU A 194 -14.17 -32.19 -8.02
CA LEU A 194 -14.68 -31.77 -6.71
C LEU A 194 -14.53 -32.87 -5.65
N GLU A 195 -14.57 -34.15 -6.06
CA GLU A 195 -14.35 -35.29 -5.16
C GLU A 195 -12.90 -35.43 -4.69
N ALA A 196 -11.94 -34.91 -5.47
CA ALA A 196 -10.50 -34.89 -5.15
C ALA A 196 -10.07 -33.57 -4.50
N PHE A 197 -10.96 -32.57 -4.47
CA PHE A 197 -10.65 -31.25 -3.89
C PHE A 197 -10.64 -31.36 -2.36
N PRO A 198 -9.57 -30.91 -1.66
CA PRO A 198 -9.48 -30.89 -0.20
C PRO A 198 -10.51 -29.94 0.42
N GLU A 199 -10.53 -29.80 1.73
CA GLU A 199 -11.37 -28.82 2.43
C GLU A 199 -11.01 -27.38 2.02
N ARG A 200 -9.71 -27.10 1.89
CA ARG A 200 -9.15 -25.81 1.41
C ARG A 200 -7.98 -26.07 0.46
N ALA A 201 -7.83 -25.23 -0.55
CA ALA A 201 -6.62 -25.15 -1.37
C ALA A 201 -6.37 -23.72 -1.84
N ARG A 202 -5.09 -23.31 -1.87
CA ARG A 202 -4.61 -22.04 -2.42
C ARG A 202 -3.88 -22.28 -3.74
N PHE A 203 -4.20 -21.49 -4.72
CA PHE A 203 -3.55 -21.50 -6.03
C PHE A 203 -2.83 -20.18 -6.26
N HIS A 204 -1.65 -20.25 -6.85
CA HIS A 204 -0.85 -19.10 -7.23
C HIS A 204 -0.60 -19.12 -8.73
N ALA A 205 -0.57 -17.95 -9.35
CA ALA A 205 -0.28 -17.85 -10.77
C ALA A 205 0.45 -16.55 -11.13
N VAL A 206 1.14 -16.59 -12.27
CA VAL A 206 1.68 -15.41 -12.94
C VAL A 206 1.36 -15.47 -14.43
N ALA A 207 1.12 -14.33 -15.03
CA ALA A 207 1.11 -14.15 -16.49
C ALA A 207 2.54 -13.88 -16.96
N LEU A 208 2.89 -14.40 -18.12
CA LEU A 208 4.22 -14.29 -18.73
C LEU A 208 4.11 -13.57 -20.06
N GLY A 209 4.82 -12.48 -20.23
CA GLY A 209 4.94 -11.70 -21.46
C GLY A 209 6.40 -11.51 -21.88
N ASP A 210 6.64 -10.75 -22.93
CA ASP A 210 7.99 -10.44 -23.42
C ASP A 210 8.74 -9.50 -22.46
N HIS A 211 8.00 -8.71 -21.65
CA HIS A 211 8.55 -7.76 -20.70
C HIS A 211 8.59 -8.28 -19.24
N GLY A 212 8.48 -9.59 -19.05
CA GLY A 212 8.57 -10.22 -17.73
C GLY A 212 7.32 -10.99 -17.33
N TYR A 213 7.22 -11.29 -16.03
CA TYR A 213 6.04 -11.93 -15.44
C TYR A 213 5.26 -10.92 -14.57
N SER A 214 3.95 -11.13 -14.48
CA SER A 214 3.05 -10.30 -13.67
C SER A 214 3.40 -10.34 -12.18
N VAL A 215 2.85 -9.40 -11.41
CA VAL A 215 2.71 -9.61 -9.96
C VAL A 215 2.02 -10.96 -9.74
N PRO A 216 2.52 -11.84 -8.85
CA PRO A 216 1.85 -13.09 -8.51
C PRO A 216 0.45 -12.86 -7.94
N ALA A 217 -0.55 -13.49 -8.53
CA ALA A 217 -1.92 -13.54 -8.01
C ALA A 217 -2.13 -14.82 -7.20
N ALA A 218 -3.00 -14.77 -6.19
CA ALA A 218 -3.41 -15.92 -5.41
C ALA A 218 -4.93 -15.98 -5.23
N ILE A 219 -5.46 -17.21 -5.10
CA ILE A 219 -6.87 -17.44 -4.83
C ILE A 219 -7.02 -18.62 -3.87
N ASP A 220 -7.79 -18.40 -2.81
CA ASP A 220 -8.16 -19.41 -1.82
C ASP A 220 -9.54 -19.95 -2.13
N ILE A 221 -9.67 -21.27 -2.07
CA ILE A 221 -10.94 -21.92 -2.29
C ILE A 221 -11.22 -22.87 -1.12
N THR A 222 -12.30 -22.62 -0.41
CA THR A 222 -12.79 -23.46 0.68
C THR A 222 -14.07 -24.16 0.24
N ARG A 223 -14.11 -25.49 0.41
CA ARG A 223 -15.31 -26.28 0.13
C ARG A 223 -16.27 -26.20 1.30
N ARG A 224 -17.53 -25.78 1.04
CA ARG A 224 -18.59 -25.76 2.03
C ARG A 224 -19.56 -26.95 1.79
N ASP A 225 -19.80 -27.74 2.83
CA ASP A 225 -20.86 -28.75 2.81
C ASP A 225 -22.24 -28.08 2.94
N SER A 226 -23.14 -28.33 2.00
CA SER A 226 -24.48 -27.73 1.94
C SER A 226 -25.44 -28.33 2.98
N ARG A 227 -25.02 -28.38 4.26
CA ARG A 227 -25.89 -28.79 5.37
C ARG A 227 -26.41 -27.56 6.12
N GLY A 228 -27.39 -26.86 5.55
CA GLY A 228 -28.28 -26.03 6.35
C GLY A 228 -28.38 -24.53 6.09
N SER A 229 -28.36 -24.04 4.84
CA SER A 229 -28.90 -22.71 4.54
C SER A 229 -29.66 -22.72 3.21
N ASP A 230 -30.89 -22.21 3.25
CA ASP A 230 -31.67 -21.87 2.07
C ASP A 230 -30.93 -20.72 1.32
N GLU A 231 -30.85 -20.90 0.03
CA GLU A 231 -30.54 -19.93 -1.06
C GLU A 231 -29.24 -20.15 -1.82
N SER A 232 -29.43 -20.25 -3.15
CA SER A 232 -28.50 -20.42 -4.26
C SER A 232 -27.78 -21.77 -4.40
N THR A 233 -28.52 -22.80 -4.70
CA THR A 233 -27.99 -24.10 -5.13
C THR A 233 -27.69 -24.11 -6.62
N GLY A 234 -26.41 -24.26 -6.97
CA GLY A 234 -26.02 -24.91 -8.23
C GLY A 234 -26.53 -26.35 -8.25
N SER A 235 -26.68 -26.96 -9.41
CA SER A 235 -27.41 -28.18 -9.67
C SER A 235 -26.91 -29.47 -8.98
N ASP A 236 -25.92 -29.44 -8.11
CA ASP A 236 -25.37 -30.60 -7.38
C ASP A 236 -25.14 -30.42 -5.87
N GLY A 237 -25.49 -29.28 -5.28
CA GLY A 237 -25.48 -29.09 -3.83
C GLY A 237 -24.12 -28.85 -3.17
N SER A 238 -23.03 -28.75 -3.91
CA SER A 238 -21.71 -28.34 -3.42
C SER A 238 -21.45 -26.89 -3.69
N THR A 239 -21.05 -26.11 -2.68
CA THR A 239 -20.65 -24.73 -2.80
C THR A 239 -19.18 -24.58 -2.47
N ILE A 240 -18.51 -23.68 -3.17
CA ILE A 240 -17.20 -23.20 -2.80
C ILE A 240 -17.32 -21.77 -2.29
N GLU A 241 -16.46 -21.41 -1.36
CA GLU A 241 -16.16 -20.04 -0.99
C GLU A 241 -14.83 -19.67 -1.60
N VAL A 242 -14.78 -18.50 -2.22
CA VAL A 242 -13.59 -17.97 -2.89
C VAL A 242 -13.14 -16.74 -2.15
N THR A 243 -11.86 -16.67 -1.80
CA THR A 243 -11.22 -15.50 -1.19
C THR A 243 -9.97 -15.15 -1.97
N HIS A 244 -9.70 -13.88 -2.11
CA HIS A 244 -8.51 -13.36 -2.77
C HIS A 244 -7.55 -12.81 -1.71
N PRO A 245 -6.53 -13.59 -1.28
CA PRO A 245 -5.70 -13.22 -0.12
C PRO A 245 -4.78 -12.01 -0.34
N TYR A 246 -4.67 -11.54 -1.59
CA TYR A 246 -3.85 -10.37 -1.96
C TYR A 246 -4.69 -9.16 -2.37
N HIS A 247 -6.02 -9.24 -2.24
CA HIS A 247 -6.89 -8.09 -2.42
C HIS A 247 -7.00 -7.31 -1.10
N PRO A 248 -7.16 -6.00 -1.16
CA PRO A 248 -7.43 -5.19 0.02
C PRO A 248 -8.76 -5.59 0.66
N PRO A 249 -8.99 -5.27 1.94
CA PRO A 249 -10.31 -5.35 2.53
C PRO A 249 -11.30 -4.44 1.80
N ASP A 250 -12.53 -4.92 1.58
CA ASP A 250 -13.57 -4.16 0.86
C ASP A 250 -13.80 -2.76 1.46
N TRP A 251 -13.69 -2.62 2.79
CA TRP A 251 -13.90 -1.36 3.49
C TRP A 251 -12.80 -0.32 3.22
N ALA A 252 -11.55 -0.77 2.95
CA ALA A 252 -10.38 0.11 2.84
C ALA A 252 -10.31 0.85 1.50
N GLU A 253 -10.75 0.22 0.39
CA GLU A 253 -10.59 0.76 -0.96
C GLU A 253 -11.22 2.15 -1.15
N ASP A 254 -12.34 2.41 -0.45
CA ASP A 254 -13.12 3.65 -0.56
C ASP A 254 -13.03 4.55 0.67
N ALA A 255 -12.31 4.11 1.71
CA ALA A 255 -12.26 4.77 3.00
C ALA A 255 -11.65 6.19 2.91
N VAL A 256 -12.25 7.12 3.63
CA VAL A 256 -11.69 8.46 3.85
C VAL A 256 -10.76 8.38 5.07
N ILE A 257 -9.45 8.46 4.82
CA ILE A 257 -8.43 8.35 5.86
C ILE A 257 -8.13 9.74 6.43
N TYR A 258 -8.03 9.84 7.75
CA TYR A 258 -7.64 11.07 8.46
C TYR A 258 -6.35 10.84 9.24
N GLU A 259 -5.25 11.39 8.76
CA GLU A 259 -3.96 11.31 9.43
C GLU A 259 -3.86 12.31 10.57
N ILE A 260 -3.52 11.84 11.76
CA ILE A 260 -3.31 12.66 12.96
C ILE A 260 -1.85 12.60 13.41
N TYR A 261 -1.17 13.75 13.39
CA TYR A 261 0.10 13.90 14.11
C TYR A 261 -0.18 14.03 15.60
N VAL A 262 -0.09 12.93 16.31
CA VAL A 262 -0.71 12.72 17.63
C VAL A 262 -0.31 13.74 18.69
N ARG A 263 0.93 14.26 18.65
CA ARG A 263 1.48 15.16 19.69
C ARG A 263 1.09 16.62 19.58
N THR A 264 0.47 17.02 18.47
CA THR A 264 0.10 18.43 18.23
C THR A 264 -1.35 18.60 17.77
N PHE A 265 -2.16 17.52 17.87
CA PHE A 265 -3.56 17.55 17.47
C PHE A 265 -4.44 18.32 18.48
N GLY A 266 -4.19 18.14 19.75
CA GLY A 266 -4.94 18.78 20.84
C GLY A 266 -4.47 20.20 21.19
N ASP A 267 -4.95 20.74 22.29
CA ASP A 267 -4.55 22.04 22.86
C ASP A 267 -3.62 21.89 24.09
N GLY A 268 -3.26 20.66 24.47
CA GLY A 268 -2.32 20.34 25.52
C GLY A 268 -2.86 20.44 26.94
N GLU A 269 -4.20 20.56 27.12
CA GLU A 269 -4.84 20.63 28.45
C GLU A 269 -5.22 19.23 29.00
N GLY A 270 -5.15 18.14 28.17
CA GLY A 270 -5.48 16.75 28.50
C GLY A 270 -4.38 15.76 28.11
N GLY A 271 -4.70 14.46 28.15
CA GLY A 271 -3.90 13.42 27.48
C GLY A 271 -4.18 13.43 25.97
N ALA A 272 -3.19 13.10 25.16
CA ALA A 272 -3.33 13.16 23.71
C ALA A 272 -4.53 12.34 23.18
N PHE A 273 -4.76 11.14 23.74
CA PHE A 273 -5.88 10.29 23.33
C PHE A 273 -7.23 10.84 23.79
N ASP A 274 -7.32 11.45 24.99
CA ASP A 274 -8.53 12.11 25.47
C ASP A 274 -8.90 13.30 24.56
N GLU A 275 -7.89 14.09 24.14
CA GLU A 275 -8.09 15.24 23.24
C GLU A 275 -8.56 14.84 21.83
N ILE A 276 -8.08 13.70 21.32
CA ILE A 276 -8.57 13.13 20.05
C ILE A 276 -10.01 12.63 20.24
N THR A 277 -10.26 11.88 21.32
CA THR A 277 -11.59 11.36 21.66
C THR A 277 -12.64 12.47 21.76
N ASP A 278 -12.32 13.59 22.37
CA ASP A 278 -13.20 14.75 22.49
C ASP A 278 -13.56 15.39 21.11
N ARG A 279 -12.84 15.01 20.04
CA ARG A 279 -13.07 15.51 18.68
C ARG A 279 -13.59 14.46 17.70
N LEU A 280 -13.93 13.25 18.16
CA LEU A 280 -14.46 12.20 17.28
C LEU A 280 -15.77 12.61 16.60
N ASP A 281 -16.66 13.35 17.29
CA ASP A 281 -17.86 13.92 16.66
C ASP A 281 -17.50 14.83 15.47
N TYR A 282 -16.45 15.67 15.61
CA TYR A 282 -15.98 16.55 14.54
C TYR A 282 -15.40 15.75 13.38
N ILE A 283 -14.59 14.71 13.67
CA ILE A 283 -13.96 13.86 12.66
C ILE A 283 -15.02 13.06 11.89
N ALA A 284 -16.01 12.51 12.60
CA ALA A 284 -17.14 11.82 11.97
C ALA A 284 -18.00 12.78 11.10
N GLU A 285 -18.23 14.04 11.53
CA GLU A 285 -18.91 15.05 10.72
C GLU A 285 -18.17 15.42 9.42
N LEU A 286 -16.83 15.24 9.37
CA LEU A 286 -16.06 15.39 8.14
C LEU A 286 -16.29 14.25 7.15
N GLY A 287 -16.90 13.13 7.57
CA GLY A 287 -17.09 11.93 6.78
C GLY A 287 -15.82 11.07 6.72
N VAL A 288 -15.07 11.01 7.81
CA VAL A 288 -13.87 10.16 7.97
C VAL A 288 -14.30 8.75 8.35
N ASP A 289 -13.71 7.75 7.69
CA ASP A 289 -13.95 6.33 7.96
C ASP A 289 -12.79 5.71 8.74
N VAL A 290 -11.58 6.27 8.63
CA VAL A 290 -10.35 5.71 9.21
C VAL A 290 -9.48 6.80 9.82
N ILE A 291 -9.00 6.60 11.05
CA ILE A 291 -7.97 7.43 11.66
C ILE A 291 -6.62 6.72 11.60
N TRP A 292 -5.63 7.35 10.98
CA TRP A 292 -4.23 6.96 11.10
C TRP A 292 -3.52 7.87 12.10
N LEU A 293 -3.01 7.30 13.21
CA LEU A 293 -2.18 8.00 14.18
C LEU A 293 -0.69 7.82 13.85
N THR A 294 0.11 8.90 13.83
CA THR A 294 1.58 8.78 13.84
C THR A 294 2.06 8.04 15.09
N PRO A 295 3.32 7.50 15.13
CA PRO A 295 3.72 6.52 16.14
C PRO A 295 3.41 6.89 17.60
N VAL A 296 2.70 5.98 18.27
CA VAL A 296 2.25 6.12 19.65
C VAL A 296 3.12 5.37 20.67
N LEU A 297 4.10 4.59 20.20
CA LEU A 297 4.98 3.79 21.04
C LEU A 297 5.99 4.65 21.80
N GLN A 298 6.49 4.09 22.92
CA GLN A 298 7.55 4.70 23.72
C GLN A 298 8.80 4.93 22.86
N ASN A 299 9.32 6.16 22.90
CA ASN A 299 10.38 6.63 22.01
C ASN A 299 11.41 7.47 22.77
N ASP A 300 12.39 8.06 22.09
CA ASP A 300 13.45 8.88 22.65
C ASP A 300 13.04 10.33 22.96
N HIS A 301 11.75 10.61 23.02
CA HIS A 301 11.12 11.93 23.18
C HIS A 301 11.24 12.84 21.95
N ALA A 302 11.62 12.31 20.79
CA ALA A 302 11.48 13.05 19.54
C ALA A 302 9.98 13.21 19.21
N PRO A 303 9.51 14.43 18.87
CA PRO A 303 8.08 14.69 18.71
C PRO A 303 7.40 13.84 17.61
N HIS A 304 8.17 13.36 16.64
CA HIS A 304 7.64 12.52 15.55
C HIS A 304 7.31 11.09 15.97
N GLY A 305 7.89 10.55 17.08
CA GLY A 305 7.59 9.23 17.60
C GLY A 305 8.34 8.05 16.98
N TYR A 306 8.95 8.20 15.81
CA TYR A 306 9.57 7.10 15.05
C TYR A 306 10.83 6.50 15.70
N ASN A 307 11.49 7.18 16.62
CA ASN A 307 12.68 6.66 17.33
C ASN A 307 12.24 5.76 18.50
N VAL A 308 11.71 4.58 18.21
CA VAL A 308 11.12 3.66 19.19
C VAL A 308 12.16 3.12 20.18
N THR A 309 11.84 3.15 21.48
CA THR A 309 12.66 2.62 22.58
C THR A 309 12.01 1.46 23.32
N ASP A 310 10.72 1.25 23.16
CA ASP A 310 9.97 0.08 23.65
C ASP A 310 8.79 -0.20 22.73
N PHE A 311 8.77 -1.38 22.12
CA PHE A 311 7.74 -1.80 21.15
C PHE A 311 6.45 -2.31 21.80
N PHE A 312 6.40 -2.39 23.15
CA PHE A 312 5.28 -2.94 23.93
C PHE A 312 4.63 -1.92 24.85
N ALA A 313 5.08 -0.67 24.82
CA ALA A 313 4.56 0.37 25.70
C ALA A 313 4.15 1.61 24.91
N ILE A 314 3.01 2.19 25.29
CA ILE A 314 2.58 3.51 24.83
C ILE A 314 3.53 4.57 25.39
N ALA A 315 3.80 5.62 24.64
CA ALA A 315 4.64 6.74 25.03
C ALA A 315 4.03 7.47 26.25
N GLU A 316 4.84 7.67 27.30
CA GLU A 316 4.39 8.29 28.56
C GLU A 316 3.79 9.70 28.37
N ASP A 317 4.22 10.42 27.34
CA ASP A 317 3.74 11.76 27.01
C ASP A 317 2.36 11.75 26.32
N LEU A 318 1.90 10.61 25.80
CA LEU A 318 0.60 10.46 25.15
C LEU A 318 -0.48 9.94 26.10
N GLY A 319 -0.09 9.15 27.09
CA GLY A 319 -1.00 8.53 28.04
C GLY A 319 -0.62 7.10 28.41
N THR A 320 -1.59 6.32 28.82
CA THR A 320 -1.43 4.90 29.15
C THR A 320 -1.99 4.01 28.03
N ARG A 321 -1.72 2.70 28.12
CA ARG A 321 -2.35 1.71 27.25
C ARG A 321 -3.88 1.75 27.37
N GLU A 322 -4.38 1.85 28.58
CA GLU A 322 -5.83 1.93 28.82
C GLU A 322 -6.45 3.19 28.24
N ASP A 323 -5.71 4.30 28.14
CA ASP A 323 -6.16 5.52 27.47
C ASP A 323 -6.26 5.29 25.95
N TYR A 324 -5.28 4.61 25.36
CA TYR A 324 -5.29 4.23 23.95
C TYR A 324 -6.44 3.26 23.62
N GLU A 325 -6.63 2.21 24.42
CA GLU A 325 -7.73 1.24 24.24
C GLU A 325 -9.10 1.94 24.31
N ARG A 326 -9.28 2.91 25.24
CA ARG A 326 -10.52 3.71 25.30
C ARG A 326 -10.72 4.60 24.09
N PHE A 327 -9.66 5.17 23.55
CA PHE A 327 -9.72 5.96 22.33
C PHE A 327 -10.19 5.08 21.15
N VAL A 328 -9.58 3.91 20.97
CA VAL A 328 -9.95 2.97 19.89
C VAL A 328 -11.41 2.52 20.03
N GLU A 329 -11.84 2.13 21.25
CA GLU A 329 -13.25 1.79 21.51
C GLU A 329 -14.18 2.97 21.17
N ALA A 330 -13.80 4.20 21.50
CA ALA A 330 -14.59 5.37 21.17
C ALA A 330 -14.62 5.69 19.67
N ALA A 331 -13.53 5.45 18.92
CA ALA A 331 -13.50 5.57 17.47
C ALA A 331 -14.45 4.56 16.81
N HIS A 332 -14.41 3.30 17.24
CA HIS A 332 -15.34 2.26 16.78
C HIS A 332 -16.81 2.59 17.11
N ASP A 333 -17.11 3.22 18.26
CA ASP A 333 -18.46 3.70 18.59
C ASP A 333 -18.95 4.80 17.63
N HIS A 334 -18.05 5.42 16.85
CA HIS A 334 -18.35 6.39 15.80
C HIS A 334 -18.29 5.80 14.38
N ASP A 335 -18.20 4.46 14.27
CA ASP A 335 -17.98 3.74 13.00
C ASP A 335 -16.67 4.19 12.28
N ILE A 336 -15.60 4.48 13.05
CA ILE A 336 -14.29 4.90 12.55
C ILE A 336 -13.25 3.84 12.92
N ASP A 337 -12.59 3.26 11.91
CA ASP A 337 -11.49 2.33 12.08
C ASP A 337 -10.17 3.03 12.43
N VAL A 338 -9.21 2.29 13.00
CA VAL A 338 -7.95 2.87 13.49
C VAL A 338 -6.74 2.15 12.87
N LEU A 339 -5.85 2.90 12.22
CA LEU A 339 -4.55 2.41 11.77
C LEU A 339 -3.46 2.80 12.75
N PHE A 340 -2.67 1.79 13.14
CA PHE A 340 -1.49 1.95 13.96
C PHE A 340 -0.24 2.10 13.10
N ASP A 341 0.63 3.08 13.41
CA ASP A 341 1.90 3.28 12.69
C ASP A 341 2.97 2.31 13.20
N LEU A 342 3.28 1.30 12.37
CA LEU A 342 4.18 0.21 12.70
C LEU A 342 5.60 0.47 12.19
N VAL A 343 6.53 0.72 13.12
CA VAL A 343 7.94 0.97 12.82
C VAL A 343 8.73 -0.33 13.02
N CYS A 344 9.11 -1.03 11.93
CA CYS A 344 9.83 -2.31 12.02
C CYS A 344 11.31 -2.24 11.66
N ASN A 345 11.76 -1.26 10.87
CA ASN A 345 13.09 -1.32 10.27
C ASN A 345 14.23 -0.97 11.23
N HIS A 346 13.95 -0.26 12.33
CA HIS A 346 14.97 0.25 13.26
C HIS A 346 14.47 0.42 14.69
N SER A 347 15.38 0.64 15.62
CA SER A 347 15.09 1.22 16.91
C SER A 347 15.86 2.53 17.12
N ALA A 348 15.47 3.30 18.14
CA ALA A 348 16.27 4.43 18.61
C ALA A 348 17.66 3.97 19.05
N ARG A 349 18.68 4.81 18.89
CA ARG A 349 20.01 4.55 19.50
C ARG A 349 19.96 4.62 21.02
N THR A 350 18.93 5.19 21.61
CA THR A 350 18.68 5.17 23.07
C THR A 350 17.97 3.91 23.55
N HIS A 351 17.51 3.05 22.64
CA HIS A 351 16.89 1.78 22.99
C HIS A 351 17.83 0.95 23.90
N PRO A 352 17.33 0.33 24.99
CA PRO A 352 18.16 -0.41 25.93
C PRO A 352 19.01 -1.53 25.27
N TYR A 353 18.47 -2.20 24.25
CA TYR A 353 19.17 -3.26 23.54
C TYR A 353 20.32 -2.69 22.68
N PHE A 354 20.09 -1.57 21.99
CA PHE A 354 21.15 -0.90 21.25
C PHE A 354 22.26 -0.39 22.18
N GLN A 355 21.90 0.22 23.33
CA GLN A 355 22.88 0.68 24.31
C GLN A 355 23.72 -0.47 24.88
N ALA A 356 23.12 -1.64 25.09
CA ALA A 356 23.84 -2.84 25.50
C ALA A 356 24.75 -3.35 24.38
N ALA A 357 24.28 -3.34 23.11
CA ALA A 357 25.02 -3.78 21.93
C ALA A 357 26.27 -2.93 21.65
N VAL A 358 26.15 -1.61 21.72
CA VAL A 358 27.29 -0.70 21.46
C VAL A 358 28.29 -0.65 22.62
N SER A 359 27.80 -0.82 23.85
CA SER A 359 28.64 -0.77 25.06
C SER A 359 29.46 -2.04 25.29
N ASN A 360 29.01 -3.16 24.79
CA ASN A 360 29.66 -4.48 24.97
C ASN A 360 29.55 -5.32 23.68
N PRO A 361 30.65 -5.55 22.94
CA PRO A 361 30.67 -6.40 21.76
C PRO A 361 30.21 -7.84 22.00
N ASP A 362 30.31 -8.34 23.25
CA ASP A 362 29.83 -9.68 23.64
C ASP A 362 28.36 -9.67 24.11
N SER A 363 27.64 -8.56 23.96
CA SER A 363 26.22 -8.48 24.31
C SER A 363 25.40 -9.42 23.43
N LYS A 364 24.39 -10.08 24.02
CA LYS A 364 23.41 -10.88 23.28
C LYS A 364 22.59 -10.05 22.26
N TYR A 365 22.63 -8.72 22.38
CA TYR A 365 21.97 -7.79 21.46
C TYR A 365 22.88 -7.28 20.36
N ARG A 366 24.14 -7.77 20.29
CA ARG A 366 25.08 -7.33 19.25
C ARG A 366 24.58 -7.67 17.86
N ASP A 367 24.10 -8.87 17.67
CA ASP A 367 23.61 -9.41 16.40
C ASP A 367 22.15 -8.96 16.07
N TRP A 368 21.56 -8.09 16.91
CA TRP A 368 20.25 -7.50 16.63
C TRP A 368 20.29 -6.36 15.62
N TYR A 369 21.49 -5.80 15.40
CA TYR A 369 21.68 -4.59 14.61
C TYR A 369 22.69 -4.81 13.50
N GLU A 370 22.47 -4.14 12.39
CA GLU A 370 23.46 -4.03 11.32
C GLU A 370 24.56 -3.03 11.70
N TRP A 371 25.79 -3.34 11.38
CA TRP A 371 26.94 -2.53 11.80
C TRP A 371 27.82 -2.11 10.64
N ARG A 372 27.98 -0.79 10.45
CA ARG A 372 28.93 -0.19 9.51
C ARG A 372 30.37 -0.31 10.00
N THR A 373 30.58 -0.20 11.33
CA THR A 373 31.85 -0.37 12.03
C THR A 373 31.62 -1.06 13.37
N GLU A 374 32.70 -1.26 14.18
CA GLU A 374 32.57 -1.86 15.53
C GLU A 374 31.63 -1.07 16.47
N THR A 375 31.44 0.22 16.24
CA THR A 375 30.64 1.09 17.14
C THR A 375 29.58 1.91 16.43
N GLU A 376 29.56 1.92 15.10
CA GLU A 376 28.61 2.68 14.31
C GLU A 376 27.63 1.73 13.61
N PRO A 377 26.34 1.82 13.89
CA PRO A 377 25.33 1.00 13.24
C PRO A 377 25.13 1.42 11.78
N GLU A 378 24.55 0.57 10.96
CA GLU A 378 23.95 0.94 9.71
C GLU A 378 22.67 1.72 9.95
N THR A 379 22.41 2.72 9.11
CA THR A 379 21.19 3.54 9.17
C THR A 379 20.78 3.95 7.76
N TYR A 380 19.49 4.24 7.57
CA TYR A 380 19.02 4.87 6.34
C TYR A 380 19.31 6.37 6.38
N PHE A 381 19.60 6.97 5.24
CA PHE A 381 19.81 8.42 5.04
C PHE A 381 20.78 9.08 6.02
N ASP A 382 21.72 8.32 6.62
CA ASP A 382 22.64 8.78 7.66
C ASP A 382 21.93 9.39 8.90
N TRP A 383 20.73 8.93 9.23
CA TRP A 383 20.01 9.38 10.41
C TRP A 383 20.75 9.00 11.70
N GLU A 384 21.11 10.01 12.51
CA GLU A 384 21.98 9.85 13.66
C GLU A 384 21.31 9.22 14.90
N HIS A 385 19.97 9.13 14.92
CA HIS A 385 19.21 8.74 16.12
C HIS A 385 18.68 7.30 16.08
N ILE A 386 18.84 6.62 14.96
CA ILE A 386 18.33 5.26 14.74
C ILE A 386 19.45 4.26 14.48
N ALA A 387 19.14 2.98 14.61
CA ALA A 387 19.98 1.84 14.26
C ALA A 387 19.12 0.76 13.60
N ASN A 388 19.49 0.33 12.37
CA ASN A 388 18.77 -0.69 11.63
C ASN A 388 18.85 -2.04 12.33
N PHE A 389 17.73 -2.76 12.34
CA PHE A 389 17.70 -4.14 12.79
C PHE A 389 18.29 -5.09 11.76
N ASP A 390 18.90 -6.17 12.24
CA ASP A 390 19.36 -7.29 11.41
C ASP A 390 18.28 -8.39 11.36
N PHE A 391 17.52 -8.43 10.28
CA PHE A 391 16.45 -9.41 10.07
C PHE A 391 16.96 -10.84 9.79
N THR A 392 18.26 -11.05 9.61
CA THR A 392 18.85 -12.40 9.56
C THR A 392 18.91 -13.05 10.94
N HIS A 393 18.80 -12.25 11.99
CA HIS A 393 18.81 -12.69 13.39
C HIS A 393 17.38 -13.02 13.88
N LEU A 394 17.06 -14.30 14.08
CA LEU A 394 15.72 -14.77 14.48
C LEU A 394 15.13 -14.05 15.72
N PRO A 395 15.92 -13.71 16.77
CA PRO A 395 15.39 -12.95 17.90
C PRO A 395 14.81 -11.59 17.52
N VAL A 396 15.30 -10.92 16.48
CA VAL A 396 14.74 -9.65 15.98
C VAL A 396 13.37 -9.90 15.35
N ARG A 397 13.26 -10.89 14.46
CA ARG A 397 11.98 -11.27 13.85
C ARG A 397 10.93 -11.61 14.90
N ARG A 398 11.29 -12.48 15.86
CA ARG A 398 10.35 -12.86 16.93
C ARG A 398 9.92 -11.65 17.77
N HIS A 399 10.83 -10.75 18.12
CA HIS A 399 10.52 -9.56 18.88
C HIS A 399 9.52 -8.63 18.18
N LEU A 400 9.69 -8.43 16.88
CA LEU A 400 8.78 -7.60 16.08
C LEU A 400 7.43 -8.30 15.84
N LEU A 401 7.43 -9.62 15.62
CA LEU A 401 6.18 -10.40 15.55
C LEU A 401 5.44 -10.39 16.90
N ASP A 402 6.14 -10.53 18.03
CA ASP A 402 5.54 -10.39 19.36
C ASP A 402 4.87 -9.01 19.54
N ALA A 403 5.50 -7.94 19.03
CA ALA A 403 4.91 -6.60 19.06
C ALA A 403 3.66 -6.49 18.17
N VAL A 404 3.69 -7.10 16.97
CA VAL A 404 2.50 -7.19 16.09
C VAL A 404 1.37 -7.94 16.78
N GLU A 405 1.65 -9.10 17.39
CA GLU A 405 0.66 -9.88 18.15
C GLU A 405 0.05 -9.10 19.33
N GLU A 406 0.81 -8.19 19.93
CA GLU A 406 0.38 -7.33 21.03
C GLU A 406 -0.62 -6.26 20.58
N TRP A 407 -0.37 -5.61 19.41
CA TRP A 407 -1.13 -4.45 18.98
C TRP A 407 -2.24 -4.77 17.97
N ALA A 408 -2.07 -5.76 17.10
CA ALA A 408 -3.06 -6.11 16.09
C ALA A 408 -4.48 -6.44 16.65
N PRO A 409 -4.65 -7.00 17.88
CA PRO A 409 -5.99 -7.20 18.43
C PRO A 409 -6.78 -5.93 18.75
N LEU A 410 -6.13 -4.79 18.77
CA LEU A 410 -6.72 -3.53 19.22
C LEU A 410 -7.12 -2.62 18.06
N VAL A 411 -6.60 -2.85 16.85
CA VAL A 411 -6.71 -1.93 15.72
C VAL A 411 -7.14 -2.67 14.44
N ASP A 412 -7.51 -1.95 13.43
CA ASP A 412 -8.10 -2.48 12.20
C ASP A 412 -7.06 -2.60 11.06
N GLY A 413 -5.87 -2.02 11.27
CA GLY A 413 -4.78 -2.12 10.33
C GLY A 413 -3.49 -1.48 10.82
N PHE A 414 -2.43 -1.69 10.02
CA PHE A 414 -1.13 -1.05 10.21
C PHE A 414 -0.75 -0.18 9.02
N ARG A 415 -0.31 1.03 9.28
CA ARG A 415 0.54 1.77 8.34
C ARG A 415 1.99 1.39 8.63
N CYS A 416 2.66 0.80 7.66
CA CYS A 416 3.99 0.24 7.81
C CYS A 416 5.06 1.23 7.37
N ASP A 417 5.78 1.78 8.37
CA ASP A 417 6.83 2.77 8.18
C ASP A 417 7.99 2.23 7.34
N MET A 418 8.47 3.02 6.37
CA MET A 418 9.61 2.66 5.53
C MET A 418 9.54 1.21 5.01
N ALA A 419 8.38 0.81 4.48
CA ALA A 419 8.11 -0.59 4.10
C ALA A 419 9.18 -1.19 3.18
N TRP A 420 9.75 -0.37 2.26
CA TRP A 420 10.84 -0.76 1.36
C TRP A 420 12.16 -1.10 2.07
N ALA A 421 12.32 -0.70 3.34
CA ALA A 421 13.55 -0.89 4.13
C ALA A 421 13.55 -2.20 4.94
N VAL A 422 12.44 -2.91 4.99
CA VAL A 422 12.28 -4.20 5.69
C VAL A 422 12.24 -5.34 4.66
N PRO A 423 12.86 -6.52 4.93
CA PRO A 423 12.86 -7.61 3.98
C PRO A 423 11.45 -8.10 3.62
N ASN A 424 11.20 -8.32 2.32
CA ASN A 424 9.92 -8.82 1.81
C ASN A 424 9.49 -10.14 2.45
N GLY A 425 10.43 -10.99 2.88
CA GLY A 425 10.12 -12.23 3.57
C GLY A 425 9.47 -12.01 4.92
N PHE A 426 9.87 -10.96 5.66
CA PHE A 426 9.26 -10.59 6.92
C PHE A 426 7.85 -10.02 6.72
N TRP A 427 7.66 -9.11 5.76
CA TRP A 427 6.32 -8.58 5.43
C TRP A 427 5.35 -9.68 5.00
N ARG A 428 5.81 -10.63 4.19
CA ARG A 428 4.99 -11.76 3.75
C ARG A 428 4.59 -12.69 4.91
N GLU A 429 5.49 -12.87 5.89
CA GLU A 429 5.16 -13.59 7.11
C GLU A 429 4.08 -12.86 7.91
N LEU A 430 4.26 -11.57 8.12
CA LEU A 430 3.34 -10.70 8.85
C LEU A 430 1.97 -10.64 8.16
N HIS A 431 1.94 -10.43 6.84
CA HIS A 431 0.71 -10.43 6.06
C HIS A 431 -0.08 -11.74 6.19
N ASP A 432 0.58 -12.90 5.94
CA ASP A 432 -0.10 -14.20 6.04
C ASP A 432 -0.64 -14.46 7.46
N GLU A 433 0.10 -14.07 8.51
CA GLU A 433 -0.31 -14.28 9.89
C GLU A 433 -1.52 -13.42 10.27
N LEU A 434 -1.51 -12.15 9.85
CA LEU A 434 -2.63 -11.24 10.09
C LEU A 434 -3.87 -11.65 9.30
N LYS A 435 -3.73 -11.97 8.00
CA LYS A 435 -4.86 -12.39 7.16
C LYS A 435 -5.45 -13.77 7.53
N ASP A 436 -4.64 -14.68 8.06
CA ASP A 436 -5.15 -15.96 8.60
C ASP A 436 -5.98 -15.75 9.88
N ARG A 437 -5.73 -14.68 10.62
CA ARG A 437 -6.46 -14.28 11.82
C ARG A 437 -7.70 -13.44 11.49
N ASP A 438 -7.51 -12.42 10.65
CA ASP A 438 -8.54 -11.50 10.23
C ASP A 438 -8.28 -11.06 8.78
N HIS A 439 -9.15 -11.48 7.87
CA HIS A 439 -9.00 -11.15 6.44
C HIS A 439 -9.19 -9.65 6.19
N ASP A 440 -9.98 -8.99 7.04
CA ASP A 440 -10.31 -7.57 6.91
C ASP A 440 -9.27 -6.63 7.56
N PHE A 441 -8.19 -7.18 8.15
CA PHE A 441 -7.09 -6.38 8.69
C PHE A 441 -6.28 -5.71 7.58
N LEU A 442 -6.14 -4.38 7.58
CA LEU A 442 -5.45 -3.61 6.53
C LEU A 442 -3.94 -3.52 6.77
N LEU A 443 -3.15 -3.73 5.70
CA LEU A 443 -1.73 -3.39 5.65
C LEU A 443 -1.48 -2.32 4.58
N LEU A 444 -1.20 -1.09 5.03
CA LEU A 444 -0.87 0.06 4.21
C LEU A 444 0.64 0.30 4.21
N ASP A 445 1.28 0.28 3.04
CA ASP A 445 2.72 0.53 2.94
C ASP A 445 3.07 2.02 2.80
N GLU A 446 4.27 2.37 3.26
CA GLU A 446 4.94 3.61 2.85
C GLU A 446 6.03 3.29 1.85
N THR A 447 5.77 3.58 0.56
CA THR A 447 6.74 3.38 -0.53
C THR A 447 6.90 4.60 -1.43
N ILE A 448 8.14 4.85 -1.85
CA ILE A 448 8.52 5.86 -2.84
C ILE A 448 9.75 5.34 -3.58
N PRO A 449 9.70 5.07 -4.90
CA PRO A 449 8.55 5.04 -5.82
C PRO A 449 7.69 3.77 -5.68
N TYR A 450 6.77 3.54 -6.61
CA TYR A 450 5.96 2.33 -6.68
C TYR A 450 6.80 1.04 -6.69
N ILE A 451 6.36 0.05 -5.89
CA ILE A 451 6.91 -1.31 -5.87
C ILE A 451 5.75 -2.28 -6.09
N ALA A 452 5.46 -2.62 -7.36
CA ALA A 452 4.32 -3.46 -7.70
C ALA A 452 4.38 -4.86 -7.04
N ASP A 453 5.58 -5.39 -6.77
CA ASP A 453 5.74 -6.68 -6.09
C ASP A 453 5.23 -6.68 -4.64
N PHE A 454 4.97 -5.52 -4.04
CA PHE A 454 4.36 -5.40 -2.71
C PHE A 454 2.91 -5.91 -2.68
N GLN A 455 2.21 -5.84 -3.80
CA GLN A 455 0.87 -6.44 -3.95
C GLN A 455 0.86 -7.97 -3.86
N ALA A 456 2.02 -8.64 -3.95
CA ALA A 456 2.11 -10.10 -3.89
C ALA A 456 2.10 -10.66 -2.46
N GLY A 457 1.09 -10.31 -1.66
CA GLY A 457 0.91 -10.78 -0.29
C GLY A 457 1.93 -10.18 0.69
N LEU A 458 2.23 -8.88 0.53
CA LEU A 458 2.99 -8.08 1.47
C LEU A 458 2.12 -6.96 2.05
N PHE A 459 1.42 -6.22 1.17
CA PHE A 459 0.56 -5.10 1.52
C PHE A 459 -0.74 -5.13 0.71
N ASP A 460 -1.76 -4.51 1.24
CA ASP A 460 -3.09 -4.43 0.66
C ASP A 460 -3.30 -3.10 -0.05
N GLU A 461 -2.73 -2.02 0.49
CA GLU A 461 -2.87 -0.66 -0.01
C GLU A 461 -1.51 0.05 -0.04
N HIS A 462 -1.33 0.94 -1.02
CA HIS A 462 -0.05 1.59 -1.32
C HIS A 462 -0.14 3.11 -1.25
N PHE A 463 0.88 3.78 -0.70
CA PHE A 463 1.02 5.23 -0.84
C PHE A 463 1.13 5.61 -2.32
N ASP A 464 0.20 6.44 -2.82
CA ASP A 464 0.30 6.95 -4.19
C ASP A 464 1.26 8.13 -4.30
N SER A 465 2.54 7.83 -4.18
CA SER A 465 3.61 8.83 -4.28
C SER A 465 3.72 9.46 -5.68
N THR A 466 3.26 8.78 -6.73
CA THR A 466 3.26 9.28 -8.10
C THR A 466 2.19 10.35 -8.30
N THR A 467 0.95 10.08 -7.87
CA THR A 467 -0.13 11.08 -7.89
C THR A 467 0.19 12.25 -6.95
N TYR A 468 0.76 12.01 -5.77
CA TYR A 468 1.26 13.05 -4.87
C TYR A 468 2.25 13.98 -5.58
N ALA A 469 3.27 13.43 -6.26
CA ALA A 469 4.26 14.22 -6.99
C ALA A 469 3.63 15.04 -8.15
N ALA A 470 2.65 14.46 -8.86
CA ALA A 470 1.89 15.16 -9.89
C ALA A 470 1.07 16.30 -9.30
N LEU A 471 0.31 16.06 -8.21
CA LEU A 471 -0.46 17.10 -7.50
C LEU A 471 0.41 18.30 -7.12
N ARG A 472 1.61 18.07 -6.57
CA ARG A 472 2.57 19.13 -6.22
C ARG A 472 3.00 19.95 -7.42
N ARG A 473 3.39 19.30 -8.53
CA ARG A 473 3.81 19.99 -9.75
C ARG A 473 2.65 20.81 -10.37
N VAL A 474 1.48 20.17 -10.46
CA VAL A 474 0.26 20.83 -10.94
C VAL A 474 -0.09 22.00 -10.03
N GLY A 475 -0.11 21.84 -8.72
CA GLY A 475 -0.42 22.91 -7.77
C GLY A 475 0.47 24.13 -7.90
N ARG A 476 1.77 23.94 -8.09
CA ARG A 476 2.75 25.01 -8.32
C ARG A 476 2.63 25.66 -9.72
N GLY A 477 1.97 25.01 -10.67
CA GLY A 477 1.93 25.42 -12.08
C GLY A 477 3.16 25.00 -12.88
N ASP A 478 3.90 24.02 -12.39
CA ASP A 478 5.08 23.46 -13.05
C ASP A 478 4.72 22.37 -14.08
N ALA A 479 3.44 21.93 -14.07
CA ALA A 479 2.90 20.89 -14.94
C ALA A 479 1.43 21.16 -15.29
N PRO A 480 0.92 20.69 -16.43
CA PRO A 480 -0.49 20.77 -16.75
C PRO A 480 -1.33 19.87 -15.85
N ALA A 481 -2.57 20.24 -15.60
CA ALA A 481 -3.49 19.46 -14.73
C ALA A 481 -3.78 18.06 -15.26
N THR A 482 -3.61 17.82 -16.56
CA THR A 482 -3.73 16.49 -17.19
C THR A 482 -2.68 15.48 -16.70
N ASP A 483 -1.53 15.94 -16.15
CA ASP A 483 -0.51 15.06 -15.57
C ASP A 483 -1.06 14.23 -14.39
N LEU A 484 -2.17 14.66 -13.76
CA LEU A 484 -2.84 13.87 -12.72
C LEU A 484 -3.41 12.57 -13.29
N LEU A 485 -3.99 12.63 -14.50
CA LEU A 485 -4.53 11.45 -15.14
C LEU A 485 -3.41 10.53 -15.65
N ASP A 486 -2.29 11.12 -16.09
CA ASP A 486 -1.10 10.35 -16.48
C ASP A 486 -0.51 9.61 -15.25
N ALA A 487 -0.57 10.22 -14.06
CA ALA A 487 -0.12 9.59 -12.83
C ALA A 487 -0.99 8.38 -12.42
N ILE A 488 -2.30 8.44 -12.65
CA ILE A 488 -3.21 7.29 -12.44
C ILE A 488 -2.89 6.16 -13.43
N ASP A 489 -2.69 6.48 -14.72
CA ASP A 489 -2.32 5.47 -15.73
C ASP A 489 -0.98 4.78 -15.44
N GLU A 490 -0.09 5.45 -14.68
CA GLU A 490 1.22 4.90 -14.29
C GLU A 490 1.09 3.65 -13.43
N ARG A 491 0.04 3.49 -12.62
CA ARG A 491 -0.21 2.31 -11.79
C ARG A 491 -0.25 1.03 -12.63
N GLY A 492 -1.09 1.02 -13.68
CA GLY A 492 -1.17 -0.11 -14.62
C GLY A 492 0.13 -0.30 -15.41
N ALA A 493 0.80 0.80 -15.80
CA ALA A 493 2.07 0.76 -16.52
C ALA A 493 3.22 0.19 -15.66
N ALA A 494 3.21 0.42 -14.34
CA ALA A 494 4.13 -0.20 -13.38
C ALA A 494 3.83 -1.68 -13.13
N GLY A 495 2.68 -2.18 -13.59
CA GLY A 495 2.30 -3.59 -13.50
C GLY A 495 1.45 -3.96 -12.30
N PHE A 496 0.88 -3.00 -11.58
CA PHE A 496 -0.11 -3.30 -10.57
C PHE A 496 -1.35 -3.95 -11.19
N PRO A 497 -1.92 -4.99 -10.56
CA PRO A 497 -3.20 -5.54 -10.97
C PRO A 497 -4.34 -4.52 -10.74
N GLU A 498 -5.48 -4.74 -11.38
CA GLU A 498 -6.62 -3.80 -11.31
C GLU A 498 -7.21 -3.66 -9.91
N TYR A 499 -7.07 -4.70 -9.07
CA TYR A 499 -7.53 -4.71 -7.68
C TYR A 499 -6.57 -4.03 -6.69
N ALA A 500 -5.45 -3.47 -7.12
CA ALA A 500 -4.51 -2.80 -6.23
C ALA A 500 -5.09 -1.48 -5.72
N ALA A 501 -5.16 -1.32 -4.40
CA ALA A 501 -5.63 -0.11 -3.75
C ALA A 501 -4.51 0.91 -3.50
N PHE A 502 -4.87 2.19 -3.53
CA PHE A 502 -3.93 3.30 -3.38
C PHE A 502 -4.50 4.38 -2.48
N MET A 503 -3.74 4.76 -1.45
CA MET A 503 -4.03 5.93 -0.65
C MET A 503 -3.57 7.21 -1.36
N LEU A 504 -4.53 8.08 -1.67
CA LEU A 504 -4.29 9.38 -2.31
C LEU A 504 -4.03 10.45 -1.27
N TYR A 505 -2.94 11.20 -1.41
CA TYR A 505 -2.62 12.30 -0.49
C TYR A 505 -1.98 13.50 -1.22
N ALA A 506 -2.17 14.70 -0.69
CA ALA A 506 -1.54 15.92 -1.17
C ALA A 506 -0.49 16.46 -0.19
N GLU A 507 -0.61 16.10 1.07
CA GLU A 507 0.31 16.44 2.16
C GLU A 507 0.21 15.39 3.26
N ASN A 508 1.22 15.28 4.11
CA ASN A 508 1.27 14.47 5.33
C ASN A 508 2.17 15.14 6.37
N HIS A 509 2.42 14.48 7.49
CA HIS A 509 3.28 14.99 8.56
C HIS A 509 4.75 15.18 8.13
N ASP A 510 5.21 14.58 7.03
CA ASP A 510 6.58 14.70 6.51
C ASP A 510 6.73 15.76 5.43
N GLU A 511 5.62 16.27 4.91
CA GLU A 511 5.62 17.18 3.77
C GLU A 511 5.23 18.61 4.15
N THR A 512 5.63 19.56 3.32
CA THR A 512 5.17 20.94 3.47
C THR A 512 3.68 21.01 3.20
N ARG A 513 2.91 21.74 4.01
CA ARG A 513 1.48 21.96 3.80
C ARG A 513 1.20 22.46 2.37
N TYR A 514 0.27 21.81 1.67
CA TYR A 514 -0.05 22.12 0.27
C TYR A 514 -0.52 23.57 0.09
N VAL A 515 -1.31 24.09 1.03
CA VAL A 515 -1.79 25.46 1.05
C VAL A 515 -0.64 26.49 1.12
N VAL A 516 0.48 26.14 1.75
CA VAL A 516 1.67 26.99 1.87
C VAL A 516 2.44 27.03 0.56
N GLU A 517 2.56 25.91 -0.09
CA GLU A 517 3.34 25.76 -1.31
C GLU A 517 2.58 26.20 -2.56
N CYS A 518 1.30 25.82 -2.67
CA CYS A 518 0.51 25.99 -3.89
C CYS A 518 -0.59 27.05 -3.78
N GLY A 519 -0.87 27.50 -2.56
CA GLY A 519 -1.96 28.47 -2.31
C GLY A 519 -3.34 27.83 -2.16
N ARG A 520 -4.29 28.58 -1.66
CA ARG A 520 -5.62 28.09 -1.28
C ARG A 520 -6.48 27.60 -2.45
N PRO A 521 -6.56 28.29 -3.60
CA PRO A 521 -7.33 27.78 -4.73
C PRO A 521 -6.86 26.41 -5.21
N ALA A 522 -5.53 26.24 -5.37
CA ALA A 522 -4.96 24.94 -5.75
C ALA A 522 -5.15 23.88 -4.67
N ALA A 523 -5.15 24.24 -3.37
CA ALA A 523 -5.43 23.30 -2.27
C ALA A 523 -6.88 22.80 -2.32
N ALA A 524 -7.85 23.64 -2.64
CA ALA A 524 -9.25 23.22 -2.80
C ALA A 524 -9.43 22.30 -4.01
N ALA A 525 -8.73 22.58 -5.13
CA ALA A 525 -8.74 21.69 -6.30
C ALA A 525 -8.03 20.35 -6.01
N ALA A 526 -6.95 20.35 -5.23
CA ALA A 526 -6.26 19.14 -4.80
C ALA A 526 -7.15 18.25 -3.93
N LEU A 527 -7.87 18.83 -2.96
CA LEU A 527 -8.88 18.07 -2.21
C LEU A 527 -9.93 17.47 -3.15
N GLY A 528 -10.44 18.25 -4.12
CA GLY A 528 -11.32 17.71 -5.15
C GLY A 528 -10.72 16.52 -5.90
N ALA A 529 -9.44 16.60 -6.26
CA ALA A 529 -8.74 15.48 -6.91
C ALA A 529 -8.66 14.24 -6.01
N LEU A 530 -8.30 14.40 -4.72
CA LEU A 530 -8.21 13.28 -3.77
C LEU A 530 -9.54 12.52 -3.65
N PHE A 531 -10.67 13.24 -3.57
CA PHE A 531 -11.99 12.62 -3.38
C PHE A 531 -12.67 12.14 -4.66
N THR A 532 -12.12 12.44 -5.85
CA THR A 532 -12.78 12.10 -7.12
C THR A 532 -11.94 11.23 -8.05
N LEU A 533 -10.64 11.10 -7.82
CA LEU A 533 -9.77 10.13 -8.50
C LEU A 533 -9.93 8.73 -7.86
N PRO A 534 -9.58 7.64 -8.59
CA PRO A 534 -9.61 6.28 -8.04
C PRO A 534 -8.58 6.10 -6.92
N GLY A 535 -9.00 5.62 -5.77
CA GLY A 535 -8.20 5.35 -4.57
C GLY A 535 -8.80 5.96 -3.30
N ALA A 536 -8.30 5.61 -2.13
CA ALA A 536 -8.74 6.09 -0.82
C ALA A 536 -8.17 7.49 -0.53
N PRO A 537 -8.99 8.54 -0.36
CA PRO A 537 -8.49 9.88 -0.06
C PRO A 537 -7.98 9.98 1.37
N MET A 538 -6.78 10.54 1.56
CA MET A 538 -6.25 10.87 2.87
C MET A 538 -6.20 12.38 3.08
N VAL A 539 -6.70 12.83 4.22
CA VAL A 539 -6.66 14.22 4.70
C VAL A 539 -5.75 14.30 5.92
N TYR A 540 -4.69 15.09 5.86
CA TYR A 540 -3.84 15.33 7.02
C TYR A 540 -4.47 16.38 7.94
N ALA A 541 -4.63 16.08 9.23
CA ALA A 541 -5.30 16.93 10.22
C ALA A 541 -4.88 18.40 10.11
N GLY A 542 -5.90 19.28 9.93
CA GLY A 542 -5.72 20.70 9.66
C GLY A 542 -5.72 21.06 8.16
N GLN A 543 -5.58 20.12 7.23
CA GLN A 543 -5.69 20.38 5.79
C GLN A 543 -7.11 20.90 5.46
N GLU A 544 -8.12 20.33 6.10
CA GLU A 544 -9.55 20.67 5.95
C GLU A 544 -9.89 22.10 6.38
N PHE A 545 -9.02 22.77 7.12
CA PHE A 545 -9.21 24.17 7.49
C PHE A 545 -8.03 25.09 7.16
N GLY A 546 -7.04 24.61 6.39
CA GLY A 546 -5.96 25.42 5.85
C GLY A 546 -4.83 25.70 6.84
N GLN A 547 -4.51 24.75 7.72
CA GLN A 547 -3.31 24.75 8.58
C GLN A 547 -2.05 25.02 7.78
N ARG A 548 -1.17 25.85 8.31
CA ARG A 548 0.08 26.25 7.63
C ARG A 548 1.33 25.61 8.21
N GLY A 549 1.34 25.31 9.48
CA GLY A 549 2.43 24.63 10.17
C GLY A 549 2.42 23.14 9.86
N LYS A 550 3.60 22.55 9.56
CA LYS A 550 3.76 21.15 9.16
C LYS A 550 3.40 20.19 10.31
N ARG A 551 4.02 20.40 11.47
CA ARG A 551 3.86 19.62 12.70
C ARG A 551 3.58 20.51 13.92
N ASP A 552 3.12 21.73 13.70
CA ASP A 552 2.76 22.68 14.75
C ASP A 552 1.38 22.34 15.32
N ASP A 553 1.10 22.82 16.52
CA ASP A 553 -0.21 22.72 17.15
C ASP A 553 -1.29 23.21 16.18
N LEU A 554 -2.39 22.50 16.11
CA LEU A 554 -3.48 22.84 15.20
C LEU A 554 -4.17 24.15 15.59
N ALA A 555 -4.32 25.04 14.63
CA ALA A 555 -4.87 26.38 14.85
C ALA A 555 -6.41 26.39 14.80
N TRP A 556 -7.06 25.61 15.66
CA TRP A 556 -8.52 25.43 15.71
C TRP A 556 -9.31 26.74 15.71
N GLU A 557 -8.82 27.78 16.43
CA GLU A 557 -9.48 29.09 16.48
C GLU A 557 -9.40 29.88 15.15
N HIS A 558 -8.54 29.46 14.23
CA HIS A 558 -8.30 30.14 12.95
C HIS A 558 -8.76 29.30 11.75
N ALA A 559 -9.58 28.29 12.01
CA ALA A 559 -10.10 27.39 10.99
C ALA A 559 -10.90 28.13 9.90
N HIS A 560 -10.64 27.76 8.65
CA HIS A 560 -11.39 28.24 7.50
C HIS A 560 -12.64 27.38 7.24
N GLU A 561 -13.76 27.78 7.77
CA GLU A 561 -15.05 27.08 7.68
C GLU A 561 -15.48 26.70 6.24
N ASP A 562 -15.07 27.45 5.24
CA ASP A 562 -15.39 27.16 3.85
C ASP A 562 -14.57 26.00 3.29
N MET A 563 -13.31 25.82 3.72
CA MET A 563 -12.50 24.65 3.36
C MET A 563 -13.02 23.40 4.08
N ARG A 564 -13.37 23.51 5.36
CA ARG A 564 -13.99 22.41 6.11
C ARG A 564 -15.26 21.91 5.39
N ARG A 565 -16.20 22.82 5.09
CA ARG A 565 -17.42 22.45 4.35
C ARG A 565 -17.13 21.88 2.97
N HIS A 566 -16.02 22.26 2.35
CA HIS A 566 -15.61 21.69 1.08
C HIS A 566 -15.26 20.21 1.25
N VAL A 567 -14.47 19.84 2.27
CA VAL A 567 -14.16 18.45 2.60
C VAL A 567 -15.43 17.66 2.96
N GLU A 568 -16.28 18.20 3.85
CA GLU A 568 -17.56 17.56 4.21
C GLU A 568 -18.42 17.22 2.98
N ARG A 569 -18.50 18.13 1.99
CA ARG A 569 -19.25 17.89 0.75
C ARG A 569 -18.61 16.87 -0.16
N LEU A 570 -17.28 16.89 -0.27
CA LEU A 570 -16.54 15.93 -1.05
C LEU A 570 -16.67 14.51 -0.47
N ALA A 571 -16.53 14.36 0.84
CA ALA A 571 -16.72 13.09 1.55
C ALA A 571 -18.16 12.58 1.40
N SER A 572 -19.18 13.44 1.64
CA SER A 572 -20.58 13.08 1.43
C SER A 572 -20.85 12.64 -0.02
N ALA A 573 -20.32 13.38 -1.00
CA ALA A 573 -20.50 13.03 -2.41
C ALA A 573 -19.85 11.67 -2.73
N ARG A 574 -18.67 11.37 -2.17
CA ARG A 574 -17.99 10.10 -2.37
C ARG A 574 -18.78 8.93 -1.79
N HIS A 575 -19.30 9.06 -0.55
CA HIS A 575 -20.14 8.05 0.08
C HIS A 575 -21.48 7.82 -0.61
N GLU A 576 -22.06 8.88 -1.22
CA GLU A 576 -23.36 8.79 -1.88
C GLU A 576 -23.30 8.36 -3.35
N ARG A 577 -22.13 8.46 -4.01
CA ARG A 577 -21.97 8.25 -5.45
C ARG A 577 -20.98 7.12 -5.76
N PRO A 578 -21.45 5.93 -6.10
CA PRO A 578 -20.58 4.82 -6.51
C PRO A 578 -19.60 5.18 -7.63
N ALA A 579 -19.97 6.10 -8.52
CA ALA A 579 -19.08 6.62 -9.56
C ALA A 579 -17.83 7.34 -9.03
N LEU A 580 -17.77 7.73 -7.76
CA LEU A 580 -16.58 8.31 -7.13
C LEU A 580 -15.73 7.28 -6.38
N GLY A 581 -16.19 6.04 -6.24
CA GLY A 581 -15.48 4.95 -5.60
C GLY A 581 -14.23 4.51 -6.36
N ALA A 582 -13.41 3.68 -5.72
CA ALA A 582 -12.12 3.21 -6.25
C ALA A 582 -12.31 2.42 -7.57
N ASP A 583 -13.29 1.54 -7.61
CA ASP A 583 -13.58 0.65 -8.75
C ASP A 583 -14.23 1.32 -9.96
N ALA A 584 -14.70 2.57 -9.81
CA ALA A 584 -15.31 3.27 -10.93
C ALA A 584 -14.28 3.56 -12.03
N SER A 585 -14.68 3.36 -13.29
CA SER A 585 -13.85 3.68 -14.44
C SER A 585 -13.50 5.17 -14.49
N LEU A 586 -12.37 5.49 -15.11
CA LEU A 586 -11.91 6.86 -15.35
C LEU A 586 -11.70 7.08 -16.84
N GLU A 587 -12.41 8.06 -17.41
CA GLU A 587 -12.29 8.45 -18.82
C GLU A 587 -11.90 9.93 -18.91
N ARG A 588 -10.87 10.24 -19.70
CA ARG A 588 -10.42 11.62 -19.94
C ARG A 588 -11.42 12.36 -20.79
N LEU A 589 -11.74 13.60 -20.48
CA LEU A 589 -12.60 14.47 -21.27
C LEU A 589 -11.81 15.63 -21.84
N ASP A 590 -12.10 15.98 -23.09
CA ASP A 590 -11.57 17.20 -23.71
C ASP A 590 -12.22 18.44 -23.10
N VAL A 591 -11.41 19.42 -22.76
CA VAL A 591 -11.85 20.71 -22.22
C VAL A 591 -11.42 21.85 -23.10
N SER A 592 -12.28 22.88 -23.23
CA SER A 592 -11.88 24.14 -23.80
C SER A 592 -12.28 25.29 -22.86
N VAL A 593 -11.29 26.12 -22.53
CA VAL A 593 -11.49 27.32 -21.68
C VAL A 593 -11.91 28.48 -22.57
N GLU A 594 -13.06 29.12 -22.26
CA GLU A 594 -13.62 30.17 -23.08
C GLU A 594 -12.95 31.55 -22.85
N ARG A 595 -12.26 31.72 -21.71
CA ARG A 595 -11.62 33.00 -21.34
C ARG A 595 -10.14 32.97 -21.64
N GLU A 596 -9.66 33.96 -22.41
CA GLU A 596 -8.23 34.12 -22.75
C GLU A 596 -7.32 34.43 -21.55
N ASP A 597 -7.86 34.89 -20.42
CA ASP A 597 -7.13 35.24 -19.21
C ASP A 597 -7.04 34.08 -18.20
N VAL A 598 -7.59 32.92 -18.50
CA VAL A 598 -7.49 31.69 -17.73
C VAL A 598 -6.56 30.72 -18.45
N ASP A 599 -5.58 30.20 -17.74
CA ASP A 599 -4.64 29.22 -18.25
C ASP A 599 -5.32 27.85 -18.40
N ALA A 600 -5.45 27.37 -19.61
CA ALA A 600 -6.09 26.08 -19.90
C ALA A 600 -5.32 24.88 -19.30
N ASP A 601 -4.00 25.00 -19.14
CA ASP A 601 -3.19 23.95 -18.53
C ASP A 601 -3.50 23.75 -17.03
N ARG A 602 -4.25 24.68 -16.40
CA ARG A 602 -4.68 24.57 -15.02
C ARG A 602 -6.01 23.81 -14.84
N VAL A 603 -6.65 23.39 -15.93
CA VAL A 603 -7.97 22.77 -15.90
C VAL A 603 -7.90 21.36 -16.47
N VAL A 604 -8.53 20.43 -15.78
CA VAL A 604 -8.69 19.04 -16.24
C VAL A 604 -10.12 18.60 -16.03
N ALA A 605 -10.65 17.76 -16.93
CA ALA A 605 -11.93 17.11 -16.76
C ALA A 605 -11.83 15.61 -17.08
N TYR A 606 -12.65 14.85 -16.39
CA TYR A 606 -12.78 13.41 -16.57
C TYR A 606 -14.18 12.93 -16.18
N ARG A 607 -14.55 11.78 -16.71
CA ARG A 607 -15.76 11.04 -16.33
C ARG A 607 -15.36 9.90 -15.41
N ARG A 608 -16.14 9.68 -14.35
CA ARG A 608 -16.11 8.50 -13.51
C ARG A 608 -17.42 7.75 -13.69
N ALA A 609 -17.38 6.43 -13.82
CA ALA A 609 -18.59 5.65 -14.04
C ALA A 609 -18.49 4.22 -13.51
N THR A 610 -19.60 3.75 -12.97
CA THR A 610 -19.93 2.34 -12.73
C THR A 610 -21.04 1.93 -13.69
N ASP A 611 -21.56 0.70 -13.57
CA ASP A 611 -22.67 0.23 -14.38
C ASP A 611 -23.99 1.03 -14.13
N ASP A 612 -24.15 1.56 -12.92
CA ASP A 612 -25.41 2.18 -12.46
C ASP A 612 -25.29 3.69 -12.16
N ASP A 613 -24.08 4.26 -12.13
CA ASP A 613 -23.84 5.66 -11.78
C ASP A 613 -22.69 6.26 -12.60
N ALA A 614 -22.84 7.55 -12.96
CA ALA A 614 -21.78 8.27 -13.67
C ALA A 614 -21.76 9.75 -13.29
N VAL A 615 -20.56 10.31 -13.18
CA VAL A 615 -20.32 11.73 -12.94
C VAL A 615 -19.24 12.29 -13.85
N THR A 616 -19.36 13.57 -14.16
CA THR A 616 -18.30 14.37 -14.78
C THR A 616 -17.68 15.24 -13.69
N VAL A 617 -16.36 15.25 -13.63
CA VAL A 617 -15.56 16.07 -12.71
C VAL A 617 -14.77 17.08 -13.51
N VAL A 618 -14.76 18.34 -13.05
CA VAL A 618 -13.90 19.39 -13.59
C VAL A 618 -13.11 20.00 -12.45
N LEU A 619 -11.79 19.98 -12.54
CA LEU A 619 -10.87 20.58 -11.57
C LEU A 619 -10.20 21.81 -12.17
N ASN A 620 -10.09 22.88 -11.38
CA ASN A 620 -9.40 24.11 -11.74
C ASN A 620 -8.36 24.45 -10.66
N PHE A 621 -7.10 24.27 -10.98
CA PHE A 621 -5.95 24.61 -10.14
C PHE A 621 -5.49 26.06 -10.30
N GLY A 622 -6.20 26.85 -11.09
CA GLY A 622 -5.96 28.28 -11.29
C GLY A 622 -6.48 29.13 -10.13
N THR A 623 -6.14 30.42 -10.17
CA THR A 623 -6.61 31.41 -9.18
C THR A 623 -7.90 32.11 -9.61
N GLU A 624 -8.24 32.02 -10.87
CA GLU A 624 -9.41 32.66 -11.47
C GLU A 624 -10.49 31.62 -11.79
N THR A 625 -11.76 31.98 -11.64
CA THR A 625 -12.88 31.15 -12.07
C THR A 625 -12.74 30.79 -13.55
N ALA A 626 -12.66 29.52 -13.88
CA ALA A 626 -12.63 29.03 -15.24
C ALA A 626 -14.05 28.86 -15.80
N THR A 627 -14.29 29.36 -17.00
CA THR A 627 -15.50 29.03 -17.78
C THR A 627 -15.12 28.01 -18.85
N VAL A 628 -15.64 26.81 -18.71
CA VAL A 628 -15.14 25.62 -19.41
C VAL A 628 -16.27 24.98 -20.21
N ALA A 629 -16.04 24.74 -21.50
CA ALA A 629 -16.86 23.82 -22.27
C ALA A 629 -16.28 22.40 -22.18
N VAL A 630 -17.13 21.44 -21.81
CA VAL A 630 -16.80 20.01 -21.76
C VAL A 630 -17.77 19.24 -22.66
N ASP A 631 -17.29 18.12 -23.20
CA ASP A 631 -18.16 17.22 -23.99
C ASP A 631 -18.98 16.32 -23.05
N ALA A 632 -19.88 16.98 -22.28
CA ALA A 632 -20.79 16.35 -21.35
C ALA A 632 -22.04 17.21 -21.13
N ALA A 633 -23.16 16.59 -20.77
CA ALA A 633 -24.37 17.31 -20.41
C ALA A 633 -24.20 17.94 -19.01
N ILE A 634 -24.20 19.27 -18.94
CA ILE A 634 -24.00 20.00 -17.68
C ILE A 634 -25.34 20.14 -16.96
N SER A 635 -25.34 19.82 -15.69
CA SER A 635 -26.52 19.82 -14.83
C SER A 635 -26.25 20.46 -13.46
N THR A 636 -26.83 19.93 -12.41
CA THR A 636 -26.68 20.41 -11.03
C THR A 636 -25.38 19.87 -10.42
N ASP A 637 -24.62 20.73 -9.75
CA ASP A 637 -23.43 20.32 -8.99
C ASP A 637 -23.81 19.39 -7.82
N VAL A 638 -23.19 18.24 -7.75
CA VAL A 638 -23.38 17.26 -6.68
C VAL A 638 -22.96 17.82 -5.32
N LEU A 639 -21.90 18.65 -5.30
CA LEU A 639 -21.30 19.18 -4.07
C LEU A 639 -22.14 20.31 -3.43
N THR A 640 -22.81 21.12 -4.24
CA THR A 640 -23.49 22.33 -3.77
C THR A 640 -25.01 22.34 -4.00
N GLY A 641 -25.49 21.51 -4.91
CA GLY A 641 -26.88 21.49 -5.35
C GLY A 641 -27.24 22.69 -6.25
N GLU A 642 -26.27 23.46 -6.71
CA GLU A 642 -26.47 24.61 -7.58
C GLU A 642 -26.52 24.20 -9.06
N ASP A 643 -27.29 24.92 -9.88
CA ASP A 643 -27.30 24.72 -11.33
C ASP A 643 -26.01 25.27 -11.94
N LEU A 644 -25.22 24.38 -12.52
CA LEU A 644 -23.92 24.71 -13.12
C LEU A 644 -24.00 25.22 -14.55
N ALA A 645 -25.12 24.97 -15.26
CA ALA A 645 -25.27 25.34 -16.66
C ALA A 645 -25.24 26.86 -16.83
N THR A 646 -24.25 27.40 -17.52
CA THR A 646 -24.10 28.80 -17.84
C THR A 646 -24.18 29.07 -19.34
N GLY A 647 -24.63 30.27 -19.73
CA GLY A 647 -24.78 30.65 -21.12
C GLY A 647 -26.09 30.22 -21.79
N ALA A 648 -26.37 30.75 -22.99
CA ALA A 648 -27.64 30.56 -23.70
C ALA A 648 -27.85 29.13 -24.26
N SER A 649 -26.78 28.32 -24.31
CA SER A 649 -26.77 26.94 -24.84
C SER A 649 -26.68 25.87 -23.72
N GLY A 650 -26.42 26.26 -22.44
CA GLY A 650 -26.18 25.29 -21.36
C GLY A 650 -24.95 24.41 -21.55
N ALA A 651 -23.99 24.84 -22.40
CA ALA A 651 -22.85 24.04 -22.84
C ALA A 651 -21.55 24.35 -22.09
N VAL A 652 -21.58 25.25 -21.10
CA VAL A 652 -20.39 25.66 -20.36
C VAL A 652 -20.65 25.68 -18.85
N VAL A 653 -19.64 25.30 -18.08
CA VAL A 653 -19.64 25.31 -16.62
C VAL A 653 -18.65 26.36 -16.10
N SER A 654 -19.00 27.05 -15.00
CA SER A 654 -18.09 27.94 -14.28
C SER A 654 -17.53 27.21 -13.05
N VAL A 655 -16.22 27.09 -12.96
CA VAL A 655 -15.54 26.31 -11.93
C VAL A 655 -14.50 27.17 -11.20
N ASP A 656 -14.69 27.34 -9.89
CA ASP A 656 -13.71 28.01 -9.02
C ASP A 656 -12.54 27.06 -8.68
N SER A 657 -12.83 25.86 -8.20
CA SER A 657 -11.85 24.81 -7.90
C SER A 657 -12.32 23.42 -8.35
N VAL A 658 -13.56 23.04 -8.01
CA VAL A 658 -14.13 21.72 -8.30
C VAL A 658 -15.59 21.89 -8.74
N ALA A 659 -16.00 21.15 -9.75
CA ALA A 659 -17.39 20.90 -10.08
C ALA A 659 -17.60 19.42 -10.36
N VAL A 660 -18.64 18.84 -9.77
CA VAL A 660 -19.03 17.44 -9.96
C VAL A 660 -20.50 17.40 -10.35
N PHE A 661 -20.83 16.82 -11.47
CA PHE A 661 -22.22 16.73 -11.92
C PHE A 661 -22.52 15.38 -12.57
N PRO A 662 -23.79 14.89 -12.47
CA PRO A 662 -24.18 13.64 -13.11
C PRO A 662 -23.88 13.66 -14.60
N ALA A 663 -23.33 12.57 -15.12
CA ALA A 663 -23.14 12.33 -16.54
C ALA A 663 -24.29 11.47 -17.08
N ASP A 664 -24.68 11.69 -18.34
CA ASP A 664 -25.61 10.80 -19.03
C ASP A 664 -24.93 9.44 -19.29
N GLU A 665 -25.72 8.34 -19.28
CA GLU A 665 -25.29 6.97 -19.56
C GLU A 665 -24.60 6.83 -20.93
#